data_6278dcbd6ddcef1753d893e5db1a5d26
#
_entry.id   6278dcbd6ddcef1753d893e5db1a5d26
#
_cell.length_a   1.000
_cell.length_b   1.000
_cell.length_c   1.000
_cell.angle_alpha   90.00
_cell.angle_beta   90.00
_cell.angle_gamma   90.00
#
_symmetry.space_group_name_H-M   'P 1'
#
loop_
_entity.id
_entity.type
_entity.pdbx_description
1 polymer ?
#
loop_
_entity_poly.entity_id
_entity_poly.type
_entity_poly.pdbx_seq_one_letter_code
_entity_poly.pdbx_strand_id
1 'polypeptide(L)'
;LFFVAATAAAIGAIASSRAGGSTSPKAIGQRVEDNTFHLATDKIAPWVMEHTANGQQAEFFVVLADQADLSGAASLQTKTEKGRYVYDSLLNKSQSTQGPLLQWLRERGLQPQSFYIVNAILVKGSREIAEALAARPDVARVEGNPLIHNDLPQPGPVTQAASQPGVPATIEPGITYTHAPQVWALGFTGQNVVVASADTGQRWTHNALKPHYRGWNGTTADHNYNWHDSIHDSTGNPCGNDSPFPCDDYFHGTHTTGTAVGDDGMGNQIGMAPGAKWIGCRNMDVGAGTPARYMECMQFFIAPYPVGGNPSQGDPTLAPDVTINSWGCPPSEGCSANTLQAAVETQRDAGIQMVVAAGNSGSACSTVTDPPSLYAASYTAGALNTGTDTIAGFSSRGPVTVDGSGRIKPDITAPGTSTRSATNATDSSYASYSGTSMATPHIAGAMALLFSARPELKHNISFSRTQMDNAAVFISSTQCGTAGPPNNVYGWGRVDALAALGPGCTPGWSAGPSLPSVGVRLVGVHFNGNGLFYGMGGRSSDTAGSDFTHPFEYNPGTNAWTTKAATYPDNQVNNMACRELLESGTHYIYCVGGSAAGATTATPRVFRYNPATDAISAVSAPWPGDSNGTTLPGGFTVFNNNLYILGGFDIAAGSATNTIWQFNPATNVWTQKAAVLPVPRGYIPTTTIGSLIYTGGGSAISGGVLTDATDSFVYNPTADTIGTIASIPRATGETRALTFNGLMLVMGGGRTAPNPSNEVDAYDPGTNTWTVNSPVPAFVQ
;
A
#
# COMPACT_ATOMS: atom_id res chain seq x y z
N LEU A 1 21.93 34.67 17.81
CA LEU A 1 22.50 34.77 19.18
C LEU A 1 22.27 33.45 19.92
N PHE A 2 23.36 32.69 20.06
CA PHE A 2 23.79 31.85 21.21
C PHE A 2 22.82 30.79 21.78
N PHE A 3 23.13 29.56 22.08
CA PHE A 3 24.40 28.92 22.49
C PHE A 3 24.37 27.41 22.17
N VAL A 4 25.54 26.89 21.80
CA VAL A 4 25.96 25.49 21.75
C VAL A 4 26.24 25.01 23.19
N ALA A 5 25.90 23.76 23.50
CA ALA A 5 26.63 23.00 24.52
C ALA A 5 26.61 21.51 24.16
N ALA A 6 27.77 21.06 23.73
CA ALA A 6 28.15 19.66 23.68
C ALA A 6 28.61 19.19 25.06
N THR A 7 28.28 17.96 25.44
CA THR A 7 29.08 17.22 26.42
C THR A 7 29.26 15.79 25.95
N ALA A 8 30.54 15.46 25.79
CA ALA A 8 31.06 14.15 25.43
C ALA A 8 31.47 13.37 26.68
N ALA A 9 31.53 12.07 26.52
CA ALA A 9 32.42 11.08 27.12
C ALA A 9 32.11 10.53 28.51
N ALA A 10 32.02 9.22 28.63
CA ALA A 10 33.14 8.48 29.24
C ALA A 10 33.04 6.99 28.94
N ILE A 11 34.12 6.50 28.34
CA ILE A 11 34.49 5.10 28.12
C ILE A 11 34.99 4.57 29.47
N GLY A 12 34.53 3.39 29.87
CA GLY A 12 35.09 2.62 30.95
C GLY A 12 35.34 1.18 30.54
N ALA A 13 36.56 0.91 30.04
CA ALA A 13 37.07 -0.44 29.86
C ALA A 13 37.59 -1.00 31.19
N ILE A 14 37.27 -2.26 31.46
CA ILE A 14 38.04 -3.07 32.41
C ILE A 14 38.39 -4.38 31.73
N ALA A 15 39.67 -4.67 31.72
CA ALA A 15 40.32 -5.79 31.10
C ALA A 15 40.47 -7.01 32.03
N SER A 16 40.38 -8.14 31.41
CA SER A 16 41.16 -9.39 31.55
C SER A 16 41.58 -9.94 32.91
N SER A 17 41.36 -11.25 33.06
CA SER A 17 42.43 -12.15 33.48
C SER A 17 42.24 -13.56 32.92
N ARG A 18 43.28 -14.10 32.36
CA ARG A 18 43.51 -15.44 31.84
C ARG A 18 43.81 -16.44 32.93
N ALA A 19 43.43 -17.69 32.76
CA ALA A 19 44.20 -18.92 32.93
C ALA A 19 43.21 -20.10 32.65
N GLY A 20 43.42 -21.08 31.87
CA GLY A 20 44.57 -21.82 31.50
C GLY A 20 44.22 -23.29 31.60
N GLY A 21 44.22 -24.02 30.47
CA GLY A 21 44.69 -25.42 30.44
C GLY A 21 43.65 -26.55 30.42
N SER A 22 43.69 -27.30 29.31
CA SER A 22 43.87 -28.79 29.25
C SER A 22 42.69 -29.64 28.81
N THR A 23 42.85 -30.14 27.55
CA THR A 23 42.59 -31.52 27.06
C THR A 23 41.20 -32.15 27.13
N SER A 24 40.76 -32.48 25.91
CA SER A 24 39.69 -33.45 25.58
C SER A 24 39.87 -34.84 26.18
N PRO A 25 38.76 -35.62 26.35
CA PRO A 25 38.48 -36.58 25.26
C PRO A 25 37.00 -36.66 24.86
N LYS A 26 36.80 -37.14 23.63
CA LYS A 26 35.53 -37.50 23.02
C LYS A 26 34.76 -38.46 23.92
N ALA A 27 33.49 -38.08 24.19
CA ALA A 27 32.46 -39.05 24.59
C ALA A 27 31.31 -38.92 23.58
N ILE A 28 31.02 -40.02 22.94
CA ILE A 28 29.82 -40.26 22.14
C ILE A 28 28.65 -40.21 23.13
N GLY A 29 27.96 -39.07 23.15
CA GLY A 29 26.71 -38.91 23.89
C GLY A 29 25.55 -39.25 22.97
N GLN A 30 24.83 -40.29 23.27
CA GLN A 30 23.54 -40.66 22.74
C GLN A 30 22.61 -39.45 22.70
N ARG A 31 22.00 -39.20 21.52
CA ARG A 31 20.77 -38.42 21.43
C ARG A 31 19.74 -39.07 22.33
N VAL A 32 19.51 -38.51 23.47
CA VAL A 32 18.27 -38.74 24.21
C VAL A 32 17.20 -38.04 23.37
N GLU A 33 16.46 -38.81 22.59
CA GLU A 33 15.16 -38.39 22.07
C GLU A 33 14.30 -38.15 23.31
N ASP A 34 14.02 -36.86 23.55
CA ASP A 34 13.06 -36.45 24.56
C ASP A 34 11.66 -36.85 24.04
N ASN A 35 11.34 -38.13 24.24
CA ASN A 35 10.05 -38.70 23.98
C ASN A 35 9.12 -38.31 25.14
N THR A 36 8.86 -37.00 25.28
CA THR A 36 7.68 -36.57 26.03
C THR A 36 6.48 -36.95 25.16
N PHE A 37 5.86 -38.08 25.50
CA PHE A 37 4.50 -38.40 25.09
C PHE A 37 3.60 -37.25 25.59
N HIS A 38 3.41 -36.18 24.77
CA HIS A 38 2.31 -35.26 24.99
C HIS A 38 1.03 -36.12 24.93
N LEU A 39 0.27 -36.14 26.00
CA LEU A 39 -1.03 -36.79 26.02
C LEU A 39 -1.85 -36.13 24.89
N ALA A 40 -2.60 -36.94 24.13
CA ALA A 40 -3.43 -36.42 23.02
C ALA A 40 -4.35 -35.29 23.49
N THR A 41 -4.73 -35.29 24.76
CA THR A 41 -5.55 -34.24 25.41
C THR A 41 -4.87 -32.88 25.51
N ASP A 42 -3.51 -32.79 25.48
CA ASP A 42 -2.80 -31.51 25.54
C ASP A 42 -2.99 -30.68 24.26
N LYS A 43 -3.44 -31.31 23.18
CA LYS A 43 -3.78 -30.63 21.92
C LYS A 43 -5.21 -30.06 21.91
N ILE A 44 -6.04 -30.34 22.91
CA ILE A 44 -7.44 -29.94 22.96
C ILE A 44 -7.61 -28.73 23.88
N ALA A 45 -8.14 -27.65 23.34
CA ALA A 45 -8.44 -26.46 24.13
C ALA A 45 -9.40 -26.77 25.29
N PRO A 46 -9.20 -26.20 26.50
CA PRO A 46 -10.07 -26.43 27.65
C PRO A 46 -11.55 -26.19 27.36
N TRP A 47 -11.88 -25.18 26.57
CA TRP A 47 -13.26 -24.89 26.16
C TRP A 47 -13.91 -26.07 25.45
N VAL A 48 -13.21 -26.77 24.57
CA VAL A 48 -13.72 -27.96 23.85
C VAL A 48 -14.01 -29.07 24.83
N MET A 49 -13.11 -29.32 25.77
CA MET A 49 -13.26 -30.34 26.80
C MET A 49 -14.46 -30.09 27.71
N GLU A 50 -14.70 -28.79 28.02
CA GLU A 50 -15.84 -28.37 28.83
C GLU A 50 -17.17 -28.56 28.09
N HIS A 51 -17.26 -28.05 26.82
CA HIS A 51 -18.49 -28.02 26.05
C HIS A 51 -18.84 -29.36 25.36
N THR A 52 -17.93 -30.31 25.37
CA THR A 52 -18.19 -31.70 24.95
C THR A 52 -18.39 -32.66 26.13
N ALA A 53 -18.49 -32.15 27.37
CA ALA A 53 -18.74 -32.97 28.55
C ALA A 53 -20.16 -33.57 28.52
N ASN A 54 -20.33 -34.70 29.23
CA ASN A 54 -21.63 -35.32 29.45
C ASN A 54 -22.39 -35.70 28.16
N GLY A 55 -21.66 -36.05 27.08
CA GLY A 55 -22.27 -36.45 25.81
C GLY A 55 -22.77 -35.27 24.95
N GLN A 56 -22.44 -34.04 25.32
CA GLN A 56 -22.73 -32.87 24.52
C GLN A 56 -21.85 -32.82 23.25
N GLN A 57 -22.30 -32.06 22.26
CA GLN A 57 -21.56 -31.78 21.06
C GLN A 57 -21.28 -30.28 20.98
N ALA A 58 -20.07 -29.92 20.56
CA ALA A 58 -19.66 -28.55 20.32
C ALA A 58 -19.06 -28.38 18.93
N GLU A 59 -19.04 -27.18 18.42
CA GLU A 59 -18.26 -26.81 17.22
C GLU A 59 -16.83 -26.50 17.62
N PHE A 60 -15.88 -27.06 16.90
CA PHE A 60 -14.45 -26.79 17.12
C PHE A 60 -13.65 -26.89 15.82
N PHE A 61 -12.55 -26.17 15.80
CA PHE A 61 -11.56 -26.25 14.74
C PHE A 61 -10.59 -27.41 15.00
N VAL A 62 -10.28 -28.11 13.92
CA VAL A 62 -9.17 -29.04 13.82
C VAL A 62 -8.08 -28.38 12.99
N VAL A 63 -7.04 -27.90 13.64
CA VAL A 63 -5.93 -27.22 12.97
C VAL A 63 -4.88 -28.26 12.59
N LEU A 64 -4.57 -28.37 11.31
CA LEU A 64 -3.60 -29.32 10.79
C LEU A 64 -2.17 -28.90 11.17
N ALA A 65 -1.27 -29.88 11.31
CA ALA A 65 0.13 -29.63 11.65
C ALA A 65 0.91 -29.02 10.47
N ASP A 66 0.55 -29.40 9.24
CA ASP A 66 1.19 -28.89 8.02
C ASP A 66 0.49 -27.62 7.54
N GLN A 67 1.11 -26.46 7.77
CA GLN A 67 0.64 -25.13 7.35
C GLN A 67 1.39 -24.65 6.10
N ALA A 68 0.82 -23.71 5.38
CA ALA A 68 1.49 -23.12 4.23
C ALA A 68 2.68 -22.23 4.67
N ASP A 69 3.78 -22.31 3.95
CA ASP A 69 4.90 -21.36 4.11
C ASP A 69 4.63 -20.10 3.27
N LEU A 70 4.43 -18.99 3.95
CA LEU A 70 4.17 -17.68 3.34
C LEU A 70 5.39 -16.76 3.34
N SER A 71 6.56 -17.25 3.77
CA SER A 71 7.78 -16.43 3.90
C SER A 71 8.21 -15.76 2.60
N GLY A 72 7.93 -16.37 1.44
CA GLY A 72 8.19 -15.82 0.12
C GLY A 72 7.45 -14.52 -0.19
N ALA A 73 6.31 -14.25 0.48
CA ALA A 73 5.52 -13.04 0.26
C ALA A 73 6.31 -11.76 0.57
N ALA A 74 7.24 -11.80 1.51
CA ALA A 74 8.02 -10.63 1.93
C ALA A 74 8.89 -10.05 0.80
N SER A 75 9.31 -10.86 -0.16
CA SER A 75 10.17 -10.46 -1.28
C SER A 75 9.41 -9.87 -2.48
N LEU A 76 8.09 -10.01 -2.52
CA LEU A 76 7.27 -9.59 -3.64
C LEU A 76 7.00 -8.07 -3.59
N GLN A 77 7.03 -7.42 -4.75
CA GLN A 77 7.06 -5.97 -4.87
C GLN A 77 5.68 -5.33 -5.05
N THR A 78 4.67 -6.11 -5.40
CA THR A 78 3.31 -5.60 -5.59
C THR A 78 2.31 -6.33 -4.69
N LYS A 79 1.24 -5.64 -4.30
CA LYS A 79 0.15 -6.25 -3.54
C LYS A 79 -0.50 -7.42 -4.31
N THR A 80 -0.65 -7.29 -5.62
CA THR A 80 -1.24 -8.34 -6.46
C THR A 80 -0.39 -9.61 -6.47
N GLU A 81 0.94 -9.48 -6.57
CA GLU A 81 1.84 -10.63 -6.48
C GLU A 81 1.76 -11.30 -5.11
N LYS A 82 1.78 -10.50 -4.02
CA LYS A 82 1.62 -11.02 -2.65
C LYS A 82 0.30 -11.75 -2.46
N GLY A 83 -0.81 -11.10 -2.83
CA GLY A 83 -2.14 -11.69 -2.69
C GLY A 83 -2.28 -13.01 -3.46
N ARG A 84 -1.77 -13.06 -4.69
CA ARG A 84 -1.79 -14.28 -5.51
C ARG A 84 -0.91 -15.37 -4.90
N TYR A 85 0.32 -15.05 -4.54
CA TYR A 85 1.23 -16.01 -3.90
C TYR A 85 0.65 -16.60 -2.61
N VAL A 86 0.09 -15.75 -1.74
CA VAL A 86 -0.52 -16.17 -0.48
C VAL A 86 -1.73 -17.05 -0.74
N TYR A 87 -2.66 -16.60 -1.59
CA TYR A 87 -3.87 -17.36 -1.93
C TYR A 87 -3.53 -18.75 -2.51
N ASP A 88 -2.66 -18.81 -3.52
CA ASP A 88 -2.27 -20.05 -4.18
C ASP A 88 -1.58 -21.02 -3.20
N SER A 89 -0.68 -20.51 -2.35
CA SER A 89 0.02 -21.30 -1.34
C SER A 89 -0.94 -21.91 -0.32
N LEU A 90 -1.88 -21.12 0.18
CA LEU A 90 -2.88 -21.54 1.16
C LEU A 90 -3.88 -22.54 0.58
N LEU A 91 -4.42 -22.23 -0.61
CA LEU A 91 -5.41 -23.09 -1.26
C LEU A 91 -4.81 -24.45 -1.64
N ASN A 92 -3.60 -24.46 -2.23
CA ASN A 92 -2.89 -25.69 -2.55
C ASN A 92 -2.58 -26.51 -1.31
N LYS A 93 -2.17 -25.87 -0.21
CA LYS A 93 -1.92 -26.55 1.08
C LYS A 93 -3.18 -27.23 1.60
N SER A 94 -4.29 -26.52 1.69
CA SER A 94 -5.55 -27.07 2.18
C SER A 94 -6.06 -28.22 1.31
N GLN A 95 -6.03 -28.07 -0.02
CA GLN A 95 -6.47 -29.08 -0.96
C GLN A 95 -5.61 -30.36 -0.91
N SER A 96 -4.30 -30.21 -0.71
CA SER A 96 -3.38 -31.36 -0.68
C SER A 96 -3.38 -32.13 0.65
N THR A 97 -3.78 -31.49 1.75
CA THR A 97 -3.62 -32.10 3.10
C THR A 97 -4.93 -32.44 3.80
N GLN A 98 -6.02 -31.71 3.53
CA GLN A 98 -7.28 -31.90 4.24
C GLN A 98 -8.08 -33.14 3.80
N GLY A 99 -7.88 -33.61 2.56
CA GLY A 99 -8.71 -34.65 1.95
C GLY A 99 -8.96 -35.88 2.83
N PRO A 100 -7.90 -36.53 3.37
CA PRO A 100 -8.07 -37.70 4.21
C PRO A 100 -8.87 -37.44 5.50
N LEU A 101 -8.69 -36.25 6.09
CA LEU A 101 -9.40 -35.90 7.33
C LEU A 101 -10.86 -35.55 7.07
N LEU A 102 -11.14 -34.82 5.99
CA LEU A 102 -12.51 -34.51 5.53
C LEU A 102 -13.29 -35.83 5.25
N GLN A 103 -12.66 -36.78 4.58
CA GLN A 103 -13.25 -38.11 4.33
C GLN A 103 -13.54 -38.84 5.63
N TRP A 104 -12.56 -38.89 6.55
CA TRP A 104 -12.70 -39.56 7.85
C TRP A 104 -13.88 -38.99 8.67
N LEU A 105 -14.09 -37.68 8.64
CA LEU A 105 -15.20 -37.00 9.31
C LEU A 105 -16.54 -37.33 8.65
N ARG A 106 -16.63 -37.27 7.31
CA ARG A 106 -17.87 -37.60 6.56
C ARG A 106 -18.30 -39.06 6.74
N GLU A 107 -17.35 -40.01 6.80
CA GLU A 107 -17.63 -41.43 7.07
C GLU A 107 -18.28 -41.63 8.45
N ARG A 108 -18.14 -40.68 9.37
CA ARG A 108 -18.75 -40.67 10.69
C ARG A 108 -20.05 -39.86 10.75
N GLY A 109 -20.56 -39.43 9.58
CA GLY A 109 -21.81 -38.69 9.47
C GLY A 109 -21.70 -37.21 9.87
N LEU A 110 -20.46 -36.70 10.03
CA LEU A 110 -20.23 -35.31 10.39
C LEU A 110 -20.20 -34.42 9.14
N GLN A 111 -20.47 -33.13 9.32
CA GLN A 111 -20.46 -32.10 8.23
C GLN A 111 -19.30 -31.15 8.45
N PRO A 112 -18.09 -31.48 7.95
CA PRO A 112 -16.94 -30.59 8.11
C PRO A 112 -16.96 -29.42 7.11
N GLN A 113 -16.57 -28.22 7.58
CA GLN A 113 -16.29 -27.04 6.74
C GLN A 113 -14.77 -26.82 6.67
N SER A 114 -14.26 -26.66 5.44
CA SER A 114 -12.82 -26.43 5.17
C SER A 114 -12.49 -24.95 5.21
N PHE A 115 -11.39 -24.61 5.86
CA PHE A 115 -10.79 -23.27 5.82
C PHE A 115 -9.40 -23.38 5.19
N TYR A 116 -9.06 -22.42 4.30
CA TYR A 116 -7.73 -22.37 3.70
C TYR A 116 -6.84 -21.25 4.31
N ILE A 117 -7.42 -20.15 4.80
CA ILE A 117 -6.66 -19.02 5.39
C ILE A 117 -5.75 -19.47 6.56
N VAL A 118 -6.20 -20.44 7.30
CA VAL A 118 -5.44 -21.31 8.20
C VAL A 118 -5.80 -22.73 7.77
N ASN A 119 -4.82 -23.61 7.61
CA ASN A 119 -5.12 -24.98 7.22
C ASN A 119 -5.86 -25.70 8.35
N ALA A 120 -7.19 -25.56 8.38
CA ALA A 120 -8.05 -26.02 9.45
C ALA A 120 -9.41 -26.49 8.92
N ILE A 121 -10.09 -27.30 9.72
CA ILE A 121 -11.43 -27.83 9.45
C ILE A 121 -12.31 -27.54 10.66
N LEU A 122 -13.44 -26.89 10.46
CA LEU A 122 -14.49 -26.73 11.46
C LEU A 122 -15.40 -27.97 11.43
N VAL A 123 -15.76 -28.48 12.61
CA VAL A 123 -16.67 -29.59 12.72
C VAL A 123 -17.44 -29.54 14.05
N LYS A 124 -18.70 -29.93 14.03
CA LYS A 124 -19.51 -30.17 15.24
C LYS A 124 -19.40 -31.63 15.63
N GLY A 125 -18.87 -31.91 16.84
CA GLY A 125 -18.58 -33.25 17.28
C GLY A 125 -18.62 -33.45 18.78
N SER A 126 -18.58 -34.73 19.19
CA SER A 126 -18.49 -35.13 20.60
C SER A 126 -17.04 -35.09 21.09
N ARG A 127 -16.87 -35.36 22.41
CA ARG A 127 -15.55 -35.50 23.03
C ARG A 127 -14.71 -36.61 22.38
N GLU A 128 -15.32 -37.73 22.09
CA GLU A 128 -14.62 -38.88 21.47
C GLU A 128 -14.07 -38.51 20.09
N ILE A 129 -14.81 -37.69 19.36
CA ILE A 129 -14.34 -37.15 18.06
C ILE A 129 -13.16 -36.21 18.27
N ALA A 130 -13.24 -35.28 19.23
CA ALA A 130 -12.15 -34.34 19.52
C ALA A 130 -10.87 -35.07 19.95
N GLU A 131 -10.99 -36.09 20.83
CA GLU A 131 -9.88 -36.91 21.30
C GLU A 131 -9.27 -37.79 20.18
N ALA A 132 -10.12 -38.39 19.33
CA ALA A 132 -9.66 -39.16 18.17
C ALA A 132 -8.91 -38.28 17.15
N LEU A 133 -9.35 -37.05 16.96
CA LEU A 133 -8.66 -36.04 16.10
C LEU A 133 -7.33 -35.60 16.72
N ALA A 134 -7.31 -35.31 18.01
CA ALA A 134 -6.10 -34.90 18.72
C ALA A 134 -5.02 -35.98 18.75
N ALA A 135 -5.41 -37.25 18.75
CA ALA A 135 -4.50 -38.41 18.71
C ALA A 135 -3.77 -38.54 17.34
N ARG A 136 -4.24 -37.85 16.30
CA ARG A 136 -3.65 -37.94 14.95
C ARG A 136 -2.35 -37.12 14.86
N PRO A 137 -1.34 -37.62 14.13
CA PRO A 137 -0.08 -36.91 13.95
C PRO A 137 -0.21 -35.69 12.99
N ASP A 138 -1.21 -35.70 12.08
CA ASP A 138 -1.49 -34.63 11.14
C ASP A 138 -2.34 -33.50 11.75
N VAL A 139 -2.76 -33.61 13.02
CA VAL A 139 -3.47 -32.58 13.78
C VAL A 139 -2.52 -31.94 14.79
N ALA A 140 -2.37 -30.59 14.68
CA ALA A 140 -1.58 -29.80 15.64
C ALA A 140 -2.38 -29.50 16.92
N ARG A 141 -3.63 -29.08 16.81
CA ARG A 141 -4.49 -28.68 17.93
C ARG A 141 -5.97 -28.71 17.56
N VAL A 142 -6.81 -28.77 18.58
CA VAL A 142 -8.27 -28.68 18.48
C VAL A 142 -8.71 -27.48 19.30
N GLU A 143 -9.30 -26.46 18.64
CA GLU A 143 -9.68 -25.18 19.23
C GLU A 143 -11.19 -24.99 19.20
N GLY A 144 -11.74 -24.29 20.21
CA GLY A 144 -13.17 -24.02 20.30
C GLY A 144 -13.67 -23.03 19.25
N ASN A 145 -14.98 -23.10 18.96
CA ASN A 145 -15.72 -22.10 18.20
C ASN A 145 -16.81 -21.47 19.09
N PRO A 146 -16.43 -20.72 20.16
CA PRO A 146 -17.40 -20.15 21.09
C PRO A 146 -18.26 -19.08 20.41
N LEU A 147 -19.48 -18.90 20.91
CA LEU A 147 -20.31 -17.75 20.60
C LEU A 147 -19.79 -16.54 21.40
N ILE A 148 -19.51 -15.46 20.71
CA ILE A 148 -18.96 -14.23 21.27
C ILE A 148 -20.00 -13.11 21.22
N HIS A 149 -20.27 -12.49 22.36
CA HIS A 149 -21.17 -11.36 22.47
C HIS A 149 -20.36 -10.07 22.52
N ASN A 150 -20.29 -9.38 21.40
CA ASN A 150 -19.53 -8.12 21.34
C ASN A 150 -20.27 -7.01 22.07
N ASP A 151 -19.55 -6.25 22.91
CA ASP A 151 -20.06 -5.07 23.62
C ASP A 151 -20.14 -3.88 22.64
N LEU A 152 -21.11 -3.96 21.73
CA LEU A 152 -21.38 -2.93 20.76
C LEU A 152 -22.24 -1.80 21.37
N PRO A 153 -22.11 -0.55 20.88
CA PRO A 153 -23.00 0.53 21.29
C PRO A 153 -24.47 0.13 21.13
N GLN A 154 -25.31 0.52 22.08
CA GLN A 154 -26.77 0.27 21.97
C GLN A 154 -27.37 1.24 20.94
N PRO A 155 -28.40 0.82 20.20
CA PRO A 155 -29.14 1.69 19.30
C PRO A 155 -29.62 2.97 20.01
N GLY A 156 -29.19 4.11 19.49
CA GLY A 156 -29.47 5.43 20.05
C GLY A 156 -30.41 6.25 19.16
N PRO A 157 -30.69 7.51 19.55
CA PRO A 157 -31.56 8.40 18.76
C PRO A 157 -31.02 8.58 17.34
N VAL A 158 -31.87 8.36 16.35
CA VAL A 158 -31.57 8.50 14.93
C VAL A 158 -32.03 9.86 14.44
N THR A 159 -31.16 10.57 13.73
CA THR A 159 -31.51 11.81 13.02
C THR A 159 -31.64 11.53 11.53
N GLN A 160 -32.68 12.09 10.91
CA GLN A 160 -32.80 12.11 9.45
C GLN A 160 -31.99 13.29 8.90
N ALA A 161 -31.17 13.07 7.87
CA ALA A 161 -30.55 14.18 7.19
C ALA A 161 -31.64 14.97 6.45
N ALA A 162 -31.78 16.26 6.77
CA ALA A 162 -32.50 17.17 5.90
C ALA A 162 -31.64 17.38 4.66
N SER A 163 -31.92 16.65 3.59
CA SER A 163 -31.30 16.90 2.28
C SER A 163 -31.90 18.19 1.71
N GLN A 164 -31.22 19.31 1.93
CA GLN A 164 -31.49 20.54 1.18
C GLN A 164 -30.33 20.82 0.22
N PRO A 165 -30.57 20.85 -1.09
CA PRO A 165 -29.57 21.32 -2.04
C PRO A 165 -29.16 22.75 -1.68
N GLY A 166 -27.85 22.97 -1.50
CA GLY A 166 -27.28 24.31 -1.24
C GLY A 166 -26.90 24.61 0.22
N VAL A 167 -27.08 23.67 1.16
CA VAL A 167 -26.45 23.81 2.49
C VAL A 167 -24.95 23.47 2.37
N PRO A 168 -24.03 24.31 2.93
CA PRO A 168 -22.60 23.98 2.94
C PRO A 168 -22.38 22.60 3.56
N ALA A 169 -21.51 21.79 2.91
CA ALA A 169 -21.13 20.48 3.40
C ALA A 169 -20.62 20.57 4.85
N THR A 170 -21.20 19.79 5.75
CA THR A 170 -20.72 19.68 7.12
C THR A 170 -19.79 18.48 7.22
N ILE A 171 -18.49 18.77 7.37
CA ILE A 171 -17.49 17.74 7.64
C ILE A 171 -17.56 17.38 9.13
N GLU A 172 -17.64 16.10 9.45
CA GLU A 172 -17.71 15.67 10.84
C GLU A 172 -16.44 16.08 11.62
N PRO A 173 -16.60 16.49 12.90
CA PRO A 173 -15.48 17.01 13.70
C PRO A 173 -14.29 16.05 13.80
N GLY A 174 -14.52 14.73 13.89
CA GLY A 174 -13.48 13.72 13.95
C GLY A 174 -12.60 13.71 12.69
N ILE A 175 -13.22 13.88 11.53
CA ILE A 175 -12.53 13.92 10.24
C ILE A 175 -11.66 15.18 10.13
N THR A 176 -12.22 16.33 10.53
CA THR A 176 -11.45 17.59 10.55
C THR A 176 -10.26 17.51 11.50
N TYR A 177 -10.47 16.88 12.66
CA TYR A 177 -9.46 16.77 13.70
C TYR A 177 -8.28 15.85 13.33
N THR A 178 -8.48 14.95 12.36
CA THR A 178 -7.43 14.07 11.81
C THR A 178 -6.75 14.64 10.58
N HIS A 179 -7.04 15.87 10.16
CA HIS A 179 -6.52 16.56 8.98
C HIS A 179 -6.85 15.88 7.63
N ALA A 180 -7.89 15.07 7.56
CA ALA A 180 -8.31 14.45 6.30
C ALA A 180 -8.75 15.48 5.23
N PRO A 181 -9.49 16.59 5.54
CA PRO A 181 -9.84 17.60 4.55
C PRO A 181 -8.65 18.27 3.89
N GLN A 182 -7.52 18.38 4.59
CA GLN A 182 -6.28 18.90 4.02
C GLN A 182 -5.70 17.91 2.98
N VAL A 183 -5.83 16.60 3.21
CA VAL A 183 -5.46 15.56 2.23
C VAL A 183 -6.37 15.62 1.01
N TRP A 184 -7.67 15.84 1.21
CA TRP A 184 -8.62 16.02 0.08
C TRP A 184 -8.29 17.24 -0.77
N ALA A 185 -7.87 18.34 -0.13
CA ALA A 185 -7.42 19.55 -0.84
C ALA A 185 -6.18 19.32 -1.71
N LEU A 186 -5.41 18.24 -1.45
CA LEU A 186 -4.30 17.77 -2.28
C LEU A 186 -4.76 16.89 -3.47
N GLY A 187 -6.06 16.63 -3.59
CA GLY A 187 -6.62 15.74 -4.59
C GLY A 187 -6.67 14.25 -4.19
N PHE A 188 -6.27 13.91 -2.96
CA PHE A 188 -6.29 12.52 -2.48
C PHE A 188 -7.49 12.29 -1.56
N THR A 189 -8.50 11.60 -2.05
CA THR A 189 -9.74 11.33 -1.32
C THR A 189 -9.94 9.84 -1.01
N GLY A 190 -8.96 8.98 -1.33
CA GLY A 190 -9.06 7.52 -1.21
C GLY A 190 -9.28 6.80 -2.53
N GLN A 191 -9.22 7.49 -3.67
CA GLN A 191 -9.41 6.90 -4.98
C GLN A 191 -8.41 5.76 -5.24
N ASN A 192 -8.89 4.72 -5.96
CA ASN A 192 -8.15 3.49 -6.25
C ASN A 192 -7.81 2.65 -5.01
N VAL A 193 -8.49 2.88 -3.88
CA VAL A 193 -8.36 2.09 -2.65
C VAL A 193 -9.68 1.39 -2.35
N VAL A 194 -9.59 0.15 -1.89
CA VAL A 194 -10.72 -0.64 -1.43
C VAL A 194 -10.60 -0.88 0.07
N VAL A 195 -11.59 -0.43 0.82
CA VAL A 195 -11.74 -0.68 2.26
C VAL A 195 -12.77 -1.78 2.46
N ALA A 196 -12.45 -2.81 3.23
CA ALA A 196 -13.40 -3.84 3.60
C ALA A 196 -13.87 -3.68 5.05
N SER A 197 -15.10 -4.03 5.33
CA SER A 197 -15.64 -4.07 6.70
C SER A 197 -16.18 -5.45 7.01
N ALA A 198 -15.64 -6.09 8.06
CA ALA A 198 -16.17 -7.30 8.67
C ALA A 198 -16.90 -6.90 9.96
N ASP A 199 -18.22 -6.99 9.96
CA ASP A 199 -19.05 -6.40 11.02
C ASP A 199 -20.48 -7.03 11.01
N THR A 200 -21.48 -6.37 11.59
CA THR A 200 -22.91 -6.74 11.55
C THR A 200 -23.55 -6.65 10.16
N GLY A 201 -22.75 -6.32 9.14
CA GLY A 201 -23.20 -6.08 7.78
C GLY A 201 -23.27 -4.59 7.44
N GLN A 202 -23.78 -4.25 6.23
CA GLN A 202 -23.90 -2.88 5.76
C GLN A 202 -25.23 -2.65 5.04
N ARG A 203 -25.87 -1.51 5.34
CA ARG A 203 -27.00 -1.02 4.54
C ARG A 203 -26.45 -0.35 3.28
N TRP A 204 -26.18 -1.14 2.23
CA TRP A 204 -25.52 -0.66 1.01
C TRP A 204 -26.32 0.39 0.24
N THR A 205 -27.66 0.42 0.43
CA THR A 205 -28.57 1.41 -0.20
C THR A 205 -28.49 2.79 0.43
N HIS A 206 -27.87 2.91 1.63
CA HIS A 206 -27.73 4.19 2.32
C HIS A 206 -27.04 5.23 1.44
N ASN A 207 -27.61 6.45 1.36
CA ASN A 207 -27.17 7.51 0.44
C ASN A 207 -25.67 7.83 0.57
N ALA A 208 -25.12 7.77 1.78
CA ALA A 208 -23.69 8.02 2.00
C ALA A 208 -22.79 6.79 1.75
N LEU A 209 -23.32 5.59 1.56
CA LEU A 209 -22.54 4.37 1.32
C LEU A 209 -22.65 3.86 -0.12
N LYS A 210 -23.84 3.98 -0.71
CA LYS A 210 -24.15 3.45 -2.04
C LYS A 210 -23.19 3.94 -3.13
N PRO A 211 -22.83 5.24 -3.23
CA PRO A 211 -21.90 5.72 -4.25
C PRO A 211 -20.49 5.13 -4.13
N HIS A 212 -20.12 4.71 -2.91
CA HIS A 212 -18.80 4.18 -2.56
C HIS A 212 -18.76 2.65 -2.57
N TYR A 213 -19.90 1.97 -2.70
CA TYR A 213 -19.94 0.51 -2.83
C TYR A 213 -19.28 0.08 -4.15
N ARG A 214 -18.27 -0.80 -4.08
CA ARG A 214 -17.53 -1.25 -5.28
C ARG A 214 -18.44 -1.97 -6.28
N GLY A 215 -19.46 -2.67 -5.77
CA GLY A 215 -20.46 -3.35 -6.60
C GLY A 215 -21.45 -2.42 -7.28
N TRP A 216 -21.50 -1.12 -6.97
CA TRP A 216 -22.43 -0.17 -7.56
C TRP A 216 -21.82 0.54 -8.77
N ASN A 217 -22.48 0.43 -9.95
CA ASN A 217 -22.02 1.03 -11.21
C ASN A 217 -22.75 2.33 -11.60
N GLY A 218 -23.56 2.88 -10.67
CA GLY A 218 -24.41 4.07 -10.94
C GLY A 218 -25.85 3.72 -11.30
N THR A 219 -26.15 2.48 -11.70
CA THR A 219 -27.48 2.03 -12.14
C THR A 219 -27.90 0.75 -11.46
N THR A 220 -27.03 -0.24 -11.41
CA THR A 220 -27.28 -1.57 -10.83
C THR A 220 -26.15 -1.95 -9.88
N ALA A 221 -26.44 -2.85 -8.94
CA ALA A 221 -25.44 -3.42 -8.05
C ALA A 221 -25.12 -4.86 -8.47
N ASP A 222 -23.81 -5.16 -8.51
CA ASP A 222 -23.26 -6.51 -8.59
C ASP A 222 -22.59 -6.85 -7.26
N HIS A 223 -23.13 -7.84 -6.57
CA HIS A 223 -22.63 -8.25 -5.25
C HIS A 223 -21.54 -9.31 -5.33
N ASN A 224 -21.30 -9.92 -6.49
CA ASN A 224 -20.22 -10.88 -6.70
C ASN A 224 -18.85 -10.21 -6.41
N TYR A 225 -18.00 -10.89 -5.64
CA TYR A 225 -16.69 -10.39 -5.20
C TYR A 225 -16.72 -9.15 -4.29
N ASN A 226 -17.92 -8.64 -3.95
CA ASN A 226 -18.10 -7.40 -3.19
C ASN A 226 -18.80 -7.60 -1.86
N TRP A 227 -19.44 -8.74 -1.68
CA TRP A 227 -20.19 -9.09 -0.50
C TRP A 227 -20.05 -10.57 -0.15
N HIS A 228 -19.95 -10.85 1.13
CA HIS A 228 -20.07 -12.20 1.69
C HIS A 228 -20.84 -12.17 3.00
N ASP A 229 -21.60 -13.23 3.26
CA ASP A 229 -22.32 -13.44 4.51
C ASP A 229 -21.84 -14.72 5.16
N SER A 230 -21.20 -14.62 6.32
CA SER A 230 -20.73 -15.80 7.08
C SER A 230 -21.74 -16.26 8.14
N ILE A 231 -23.00 -15.80 8.07
CA ILE A 231 -24.08 -16.26 8.93
C ILE A 231 -24.90 -17.30 8.18
N HIS A 232 -24.79 -18.57 8.60
CA HIS A 232 -25.41 -19.73 7.93
C HIS A 232 -26.52 -20.37 8.74
N ASP A 233 -26.61 -20.10 10.05
CA ASP A 233 -27.39 -20.85 11.02
C ASP A 233 -28.22 -20.00 11.98
N SER A 234 -28.43 -18.72 11.66
CA SER A 234 -29.21 -17.81 12.49
C SER A 234 -30.69 -18.15 12.49
N THR A 235 -31.34 -17.91 13.62
CA THR A 235 -32.78 -18.04 13.78
C THR A 235 -33.39 -16.68 14.10
N GLY A 236 -34.28 -16.19 13.21
CA GLY A 236 -35.00 -14.93 13.41
C GLY A 236 -34.23 -13.66 13.11
N ASN A 237 -33.02 -13.76 12.50
CA ASN A 237 -32.25 -12.63 12.05
C ASN A 237 -32.98 -11.88 10.90
N PRO A 238 -33.10 -10.56 10.94
CA PRO A 238 -33.79 -9.79 9.89
C PRO A 238 -33.11 -9.87 8.51
N CYS A 239 -31.80 -10.15 8.46
CA CYS A 239 -31.06 -10.38 7.22
C CYS A 239 -31.12 -11.83 6.72
N GLY A 240 -31.60 -12.76 7.56
CA GLY A 240 -31.58 -14.19 7.27
C GLY A 240 -30.17 -14.78 7.25
N ASN A 241 -30.06 -15.96 6.67
CA ASN A 241 -28.79 -16.68 6.45
C ASN A 241 -28.37 -16.56 5.01
N ASP A 242 -27.07 -16.55 4.75
CA ASP A 242 -26.47 -16.52 3.39
C ASP A 242 -27.07 -15.39 2.52
N SER A 243 -27.21 -14.20 3.10
CA SER A 243 -27.79 -13.06 2.37
C SER A 243 -27.02 -12.79 1.07
N PRO A 244 -27.70 -12.80 -0.11
CA PRO A 244 -27.02 -12.60 -1.39
C PRO A 244 -26.65 -11.13 -1.67
N PHE A 245 -26.95 -10.22 -0.75
CA PHE A 245 -26.65 -8.79 -0.86
C PHE A 245 -26.30 -8.21 0.52
N PRO A 246 -25.57 -7.10 0.59
CA PRO A 246 -25.21 -6.49 1.87
C PRO A 246 -26.45 -6.11 2.67
N CYS A 247 -26.52 -6.59 3.90
CA CYS A 247 -27.58 -6.36 4.85
C CYS A 247 -26.96 -6.17 6.24
N ASP A 248 -27.46 -5.21 7.01
CA ASP A 248 -27.01 -4.93 8.38
C ASP A 248 -28.15 -5.23 9.36
N ASP A 249 -27.96 -6.19 10.22
CA ASP A 249 -28.96 -6.66 11.19
C ASP A 249 -28.94 -5.90 12.54
N TYR A 250 -27.97 -4.97 12.71
CA TYR A 250 -27.83 -4.21 13.97
C TYR A 250 -27.69 -2.70 13.77
N PHE A 251 -26.85 -2.17 12.92
CA PHE A 251 -26.46 -0.82 12.50
C PHE A 251 -24.95 -0.58 12.56
N HIS A 252 -24.22 -1.35 13.32
CA HIS A 252 -22.84 -1.07 13.69
C HIS A 252 -21.92 -1.09 12.45
N GLY A 253 -22.05 -2.07 11.58
CA GLY A 253 -21.25 -2.16 10.36
C GLY A 253 -21.55 -1.05 9.34
N THR A 254 -22.81 -0.59 9.24
CA THR A 254 -23.17 0.59 8.45
C THR A 254 -22.48 1.84 9.00
N HIS A 255 -22.42 1.98 10.32
CA HIS A 255 -21.81 3.13 10.98
C HIS A 255 -20.28 3.16 10.81
N THR A 256 -19.60 2.04 11.03
CA THR A 256 -18.14 1.95 10.89
C THR A 256 -17.71 2.15 9.44
N THR A 257 -18.41 1.54 8.48
CA THR A 257 -18.16 1.75 7.05
C THR A 257 -18.37 3.22 6.64
N GLY A 258 -19.46 3.85 7.15
CA GLY A 258 -19.76 5.26 6.92
C GLY A 258 -18.64 6.18 7.40
N THR A 259 -18.09 5.94 8.59
CA THR A 259 -17.00 6.73 9.15
C THR A 259 -15.69 6.59 8.33
N ALA A 260 -15.48 5.44 7.68
CA ALA A 260 -14.32 5.27 6.83
C ALA A 260 -14.46 5.94 5.46
N VAL A 261 -15.63 5.82 4.77
CA VAL A 261 -15.75 6.20 3.36
C VAL A 261 -17.00 7.01 3.01
N GLY A 262 -17.88 7.30 3.95
CA GLY A 262 -19.23 7.81 3.66
C GLY A 262 -19.27 9.27 3.23
N ASP A 263 -19.98 9.53 2.13
CA ASP A 263 -20.37 10.87 1.66
C ASP A 263 -21.62 10.72 0.79
N ASP A 264 -22.67 11.48 1.09
CA ASP A 264 -23.91 11.44 0.30
C ASP A 264 -23.93 12.45 -0.87
N GLY A 265 -22.87 13.23 -1.03
CA GLY A 265 -22.80 14.31 -2.03
C GLY A 265 -23.78 15.46 -1.78
N MET A 266 -24.48 15.46 -0.65
CA MET A 266 -25.52 16.44 -0.28
C MET A 266 -25.21 17.17 1.04
N GLY A 267 -23.97 17.10 1.50
CA GLY A 267 -23.50 17.83 2.67
C GLY A 267 -23.24 16.99 3.92
N ASN A 268 -23.39 15.66 3.87
CA ASN A 268 -23.05 14.78 4.97
C ASN A 268 -21.71 14.09 4.71
N GLN A 269 -20.60 14.80 4.91
CA GLN A 269 -19.25 14.26 4.83
C GLN A 269 -18.89 13.59 6.15
N ILE A 270 -19.24 12.31 6.27
CA ILE A 270 -19.07 11.48 7.47
C ILE A 270 -17.86 10.55 7.38
N GLY A 271 -17.24 10.40 6.19
CA GLY A 271 -16.16 9.45 5.91
C GLY A 271 -14.81 10.14 5.74
N MET A 272 -13.77 9.48 6.26
CA MET A 272 -12.38 9.92 6.15
C MET A 272 -11.87 9.93 4.69
N ALA A 273 -12.26 8.92 3.90
CA ALA A 273 -11.76 8.66 2.55
C ALA A 273 -12.92 8.54 1.55
N PRO A 274 -13.63 9.65 1.22
CA PRO A 274 -14.86 9.62 0.40
C PRO A 274 -14.63 9.22 -1.06
N GLY A 275 -13.41 9.12 -1.54
CA GLY A 275 -13.07 8.59 -2.87
C GLY A 275 -12.76 7.10 -2.89
N ALA A 276 -12.64 6.45 -1.72
CA ALA A 276 -12.41 5.01 -1.64
C ALA A 276 -13.69 4.21 -1.96
N LYS A 277 -13.48 2.97 -2.40
CA LYS A 277 -14.57 2.00 -2.56
C LYS A 277 -14.61 1.07 -1.35
N TRP A 278 -15.80 0.54 -1.03
CA TRP A 278 -15.93 -0.45 0.03
C TRP A 278 -16.51 -1.78 -0.47
N ILE A 279 -16.15 -2.85 0.22
CA ILE A 279 -16.73 -4.19 0.17
C ILE A 279 -17.06 -4.63 1.59
N GLY A 280 -17.92 -5.62 1.76
CA GLY A 280 -18.36 -6.05 3.09
C GLY A 280 -18.43 -7.54 3.29
N CYS A 281 -18.33 -7.94 4.56
CA CYS A 281 -18.63 -9.28 5.03
C CYS A 281 -19.37 -9.21 6.37
N ARG A 282 -20.50 -9.87 6.48
CA ARG A 282 -21.23 -9.95 7.75
C ARG A 282 -20.69 -11.12 8.58
N ASN A 283 -20.07 -10.83 9.73
CA ASN A 283 -19.48 -11.81 10.62
C ASN A 283 -20.10 -11.82 12.03
N MET A 284 -21.10 -11.00 12.27
CA MET A 284 -21.87 -10.95 13.51
C MET A 284 -23.36 -11.04 13.23
N ASP A 285 -24.05 -11.87 13.98
CA ASP A 285 -25.49 -12.05 14.00
C ASP A 285 -26.07 -11.24 15.18
N VAL A 286 -26.65 -10.07 14.86
CA VAL A 286 -27.15 -9.09 15.86
C VAL A 286 -26.08 -8.79 16.94
N GLY A 287 -24.80 -8.64 16.52
CA GLY A 287 -23.67 -8.37 17.40
C GLY A 287 -22.97 -9.60 17.97
N ALA A 288 -23.47 -10.82 17.72
CA ALA A 288 -22.84 -12.04 18.15
C ALA A 288 -22.02 -12.71 17.00
N GLY A 289 -20.74 -13.00 17.26
CA GLY A 289 -19.84 -13.62 16.30
C GLY A 289 -19.28 -14.96 16.79
N THR A 290 -18.52 -15.64 15.96
CA THR A 290 -17.73 -16.80 16.34
C THR A 290 -16.36 -16.75 15.64
N PRO A 291 -15.31 -17.44 16.14
CA PRO A 291 -14.04 -17.56 15.41
C PRO A 291 -14.20 -18.03 13.95
N ALA A 292 -15.16 -18.94 13.70
CA ALA A 292 -15.45 -19.42 12.34
C ALA A 292 -15.94 -18.30 11.43
N ARG A 293 -16.96 -17.54 11.86
CA ARG A 293 -17.51 -16.41 11.12
C ARG A 293 -16.46 -15.32 10.86
N TYR A 294 -15.60 -15.05 11.84
CA TYR A 294 -14.49 -14.11 11.70
C TYR A 294 -13.46 -14.59 10.67
N MET A 295 -13.02 -15.84 10.76
CA MET A 295 -12.05 -16.42 9.82
C MET A 295 -12.62 -16.54 8.41
N GLU A 296 -13.90 -16.81 8.25
CA GLU A 296 -14.55 -16.88 6.93
C GLU A 296 -14.56 -15.53 6.23
N CYS A 297 -14.88 -14.44 6.92
CA CYS A 297 -14.74 -13.10 6.38
C CYS A 297 -13.28 -12.73 6.06
N MET A 298 -12.34 -13.10 6.93
CA MET A 298 -10.91 -12.87 6.65
C MET A 298 -10.45 -13.66 5.42
N GLN A 299 -10.93 -14.88 5.25
CA GLN A 299 -10.66 -15.73 4.09
C GLN A 299 -11.23 -15.14 2.80
N PHE A 300 -12.47 -14.65 2.84
CA PHE A 300 -13.11 -13.94 1.73
C PHE A 300 -12.28 -12.72 1.30
N PHE A 301 -11.71 -11.96 2.24
CA PHE A 301 -10.91 -10.79 1.92
C PHE A 301 -9.53 -11.12 1.31
N ILE A 302 -8.98 -12.31 1.53
CA ILE A 302 -7.73 -12.73 0.84
C ILE A 302 -7.97 -12.85 -0.66
N ALA A 303 -9.08 -13.46 -1.06
CA ALA A 303 -9.49 -13.64 -2.46
C ALA A 303 -11.01 -13.67 -2.55
N PRO A 304 -11.66 -12.52 -2.76
CA PRO A 304 -13.11 -12.46 -2.91
C PRO A 304 -13.62 -13.39 -4.00
N TYR A 305 -14.80 -13.98 -3.79
CA TYR A 305 -15.44 -14.93 -4.69
C TYR A 305 -16.92 -14.55 -4.94
N PRO A 306 -17.58 -15.13 -5.96
CA PRO A 306 -18.97 -14.81 -6.27
C PRO A 306 -19.93 -15.18 -5.13
N VAL A 307 -21.03 -14.47 -5.02
CA VAL A 307 -22.13 -14.81 -4.10
C VAL A 307 -22.63 -16.23 -4.39
N GLY A 308 -22.76 -17.05 -3.33
CA GLY A 308 -23.10 -18.48 -3.45
C GLY A 308 -21.98 -19.35 -4.07
N GLY A 309 -20.81 -18.74 -4.34
CA GLY A 309 -19.61 -19.46 -4.77
C GLY A 309 -18.86 -20.09 -3.62
N ASN A 310 -17.63 -20.49 -3.88
CA ASN A 310 -16.75 -21.10 -2.88
C ASN A 310 -15.32 -20.54 -2.97
N PRO A 311 -14.49 -20.75 -1.94
CA PRO A 311 -13.14 -20.19 -1.87
C PRO A 311 -12.20 -20.51 -3.05
N SER A 312 -12.42 -21.63 -3.78
CA SER A 312 -11.58 -21.98 -4.95
C SER A 312 -11.87 -21.11 -6.19
N GLN A 313 -12.92 -20.30 -6.14
CA GLN A 313 -13.29 -19.32 -7.19
C GLN A 313 -12.79 -17.91 -6.84
N GLY A 314 -11.96 -17.80 -5.80
CA GLY A 314 -11.44 -16.54 -5.31
C GLY A 314 -10.52 -15.84 -6.30
N ASP A 315 -10.63 -14.51 -6.35
CA ASP A 315 -9.72 -13.66 -7.12
C ASP A 315 -8.94 -12.72 -6.20
N PRO A 316 -7.66 -13.01 -5.90
CA PRO A 316 -6.84 -12.19 -5.03
C PRO A 316 -6.55 -10.79 -5.60
N THR A 317 -6.79 -10.54 -6.90
CA THR A 317 -6.65 -9.19 -7.47
C THR A 317 -7.75 -8.25 -7.01
N LEU A 318 -8.85 -8.80 -6.51
CA LEU A 318 -10.00 -8.08 -5.97
C LEU A 318 -9.95 -7.92 -4.45
N ALA A 319 -8.86 -8.34 -3.80
CA ALA A 319 -8.65 -8.19 -2.35
C ALA A 319 -8.63 -6.72 -1.93
N PRO A 320 -9.23 -6.36 -0.77
CA PRO A 320 -9.19 -5.00 -0.24
C PRO A 320 -7.77 -4.61 0.18
N ASP A 321 -7.53 -3.31 0.31
CA ASP A 321 -6.25 -2.77 0.80
C ASP A 321 -6.20 -2.68 2.32
N VAL A 322 -7.34 -2.37 2.94
CA VAL A 322 -7.51 -2.15 4.38
C VAL A 322 -8.77 -2.86 4.85
N THR A 323 -8.75 -3.46 6.04
CA THR A 323 -9.95 -4.02 6.68
C THR A 323 -10.27 -3.33 8.00
N ILE A 324 -11.56 -3.10 8.26
CA ILE A 324 -12.12 -2.58 9.51
C ILE A 324 -12.65 -3.75 10.32
N ASN A 325 -12.20 -3.88 11.56
CA ASN A 325 -12.56 -4.96 12.46
C ASN A 325 -12.86 -4.37 13.85
N SER A 326 -14.12 -3.99 14.05
CA SER A 326 -14.58 -3.32 15.27
C SER A 326 -15.28 -4.30 16.21
N TRP A 327 -14.63 -5.44 16.47
CA TRP A 327 -15.10 -6.55 17.31
C TRP A 327 -13.92 -7.21 18.01
N GLY A 328 -14.20 -8.10 18.97
CA GLY A 328 -13.21 -8.87 19.73
C GLY A 328 -13.59 -10.34 19.91
N CYS A 329 -12.68 -11.11 20.50
CA CYS A 329 -12.82 -12.52 20.83
C CYS A 329 -12.26 -12.76 22.25
N PRO A 330 -12.98 -12.36 23.31
CA PRO A 330 -12.41 -12.31 24.64
C PRO A 330 -12.15 -13.71 25.22
N PRO A 331 -11.08 -13.88 26.00
CA PRO A 331 -10.79 -15.14 26.71
C PRO A 331 -11.91 -15.54 27.68
N SER A 332 -12.66 -14.60 28.22
CA SER A 332 -13.80 -14.84 29.10
C SER A 332 -14.96 -15.61 28.43
N GLU A 333 -15.01 -15.56 27.09
CA GLU A 333 -16.02 -16.29 26.30
C GLU A 333 -15.43 -17.51 25.57
N GLY A 334 -14.17 -17.86 25.80
CA GLY A 334 -13.55 -19.11 25.36
C GLY A 334 -12.53 -18.99 24.26
N CYS A 335 -12.20 -17.76 23.79
CA CYS A 335 -11.08 -17.58 22.88
C CYS A 335 -9.74 -17.71 23.62
N SER A 336 -8.74 -18.30 22.98
CA SER A 336 -7.36 -18.26 23.48
C SER A 336 -6.63 -17.04 22.88
N ALA A 337 -5.51 -16.65 23.50
CA ALA A 337 -4.74 -15.51 23.05
C ALA A 337 -4.25 -15.62 21.59
N ASN A 338 -4.23 -16.81 21.00
CA ASN A 338 -3.76 -17.07 19.64
C ASN A 338 -4.86 -17.57 18.67
N THR A 339 -6.13 -17.55 19.08
CA THR A 339 -7.25 -18.12 18.30
C THR A 339 -7.32 -17.62 16.85
N LEU A 340 -7.10 -16.33 16.60
CA LEU A 340 -7.17 -15.71 15.26
C LEU A 340 -5.79 -15.28 14.71
N GLN A 341 -4.70 -15.55 15.45
CA GLN A 341 -3.39 -14.98 15.14
C GLN A 341 -2.91 -15.32 13.73
N ALA A 342 -2.96 -16.61 13.36
CA ALA A 342 -2.50 -17.05 12.04
C ALA A 342 -3.30 -16.41 10.89
N ALA A 343 -4.61 -16.24 11.04
CA ALA A 343 -5.45 -15.60 10.04
C ALA A 343 -5.10 -14.10 9.86
N VAL A 344 -4.83 -13.40 10.95
CA VAL A 344 -4.41 -11.98 10.93
C VAL A 344 -3.03 -11.82 10.29
N GLU A 345 -2.08 -12.70 10.63
CA GLU A 345 -0.75 -12.70 10.02
C GLU A 345 -0.83 -13.01 8.52
N THR A 346 -1.68 -13.92 8.11
CA THR A 346 -1.95 -14.24 6.70
C THR A 346 -2.47 -13.02 5.91
N GLN A 347 -3.40 -12.25 6.47
CA GLN A 347 -3.87 -11.01 5.81
C GLN A 347 -2.73 -10.00 5.62
N ARG A 348 -1.90 -9.80 6.64
CA ARG A 348 -0.71 -8.94 6.53
C ARG A 348 0.22 -9.40 5.41
N ASP A 349 0.49 -10.69 5.33
CA ASP A 349 1.40 -11.28 4.34
C ASP A 349 0.83 -11.19 2.92
N ALA A 350 -0.51 -11.18 2.79
CA ALA A 350 -1.20 -10.88 1.53
C ALA A 350 -1.21 -9.38 1.14
N GLY A 351 -0.63 -8.51 1.97
CA GLY A 351 -0.63 -7.07 1.73
C GLY A 351 -1.95 -6.38 2.07
N ILE A 352 -2.70 -6.91 3.06
CA ILE A 352 -3.94 -6.33 3.56
C ILE A 352 -3.71 -5.78 4.97
N GLN A 353 -3.94 -4.46 5.17
CA GLN A 353 -3.81 -3.84 6.48
C GLN A 353 -5.06 -4.10 7.32
N MET A 354 -4.93 -4.87 8.38
CA MET A 354 -6.00 -5.08 9.34
C MET A 354 -5.99 -4.00 10.43
N VAL A 355 -7.04 -3.18 10.51
CA VAL A 355 -7.25 -2.19 11.57
C VAL A 355 -8.29 -2.73 12.54
N VAL A 356 -8.00 -2.67 13.84
CA VAL A 356 -8.76 -3.36 14.89
C VAL A 356 -9.05 -2.43 16.06
N ALA A 357 -10.24 -2.51 16.62
CA ALA A 357 -10.59 -1.80 17.85
C ALA A 357 -9.81 -2.34 19.06
N ALA A 358 -9.30 -1.45 19.92
CA ALA A 358 -8.53 -1.86 21.11
C ALA A 358 -9.39 -2.52 22.21
N GLY A 359 -10.73 -2.34 22.15
CA GLY A 359 -11.68 -2.72 23.18
C GLY A 359 -12.13 -1.55 24.05
N ASN A 360 -13.22 -1.74 24.78
CA ASN A 360 -13.88 -0.70 25.57
C ASN A 360 -13.82 -0.98 27.10
N SER A 361 -12.82 -1.75 27.55
CA SER A 361 -12.65 -2.18 28.95
C SER A 361 -11.71 -1.27 29.78
N GLY A 362 -11.39 -0.03 29.27
CA GLY A 362 -10.60 0.95 30.03
C GLY A 362 -11.34 1.41 31.29
N SER A 363 -10.71 2.15 32.18
CA SER A 363 -9.45 2.93 32.12
C SER A 363 -8.25 2.22 32.78
N ALA A 364 -8.38 0.99 33.25
CA ALA A 364 -7.28 0.24 33.84
C ALA A 364 -6.21 -0.13 32.80
N CYS A 365 -4.98 -0.40 33.28
CA CYS A 365 -3.92 -0.92 32.44
C CYS A 365 -4.14 -2.40 32.13
N SER A 366 -3.50 -2.90 31.05
CA SER A 366 -3.58 -4.31 30.61
C SER A 366 -5.00 -4.78 30.29
N THR A 367 -5.80 -3.88 29.71
CA THR A 367 -7.18 -4.16 29.28
C THR A 367 -7.29 -4.41 27.76
N VAL A 368 -6.19 -4.37 27.01
CA VAL A 368 -6.12 -4.91 25.65
C VAL A 368 -5.87 -6.40 25.76
N THR A 369 -6.93 -7.19 25.87
CA THR A 369 -6.91 -8.62 26.18
C THR A 369 -7.43 -9.50 25.05
N ASP A 370 -8.21 -8.93 24.12
CA ASP A 370 -9.03 -9.69 23.20
C ASP A 370 -8.37 -9.82 21.81
N PRO A 371 -8.21 -11.04 21.27
CA PRO A 371 -8.01 -11.21 19.85
C PRO A 371 -9.07 -10.45 19.01
N PRO A 372 -8.69 -9.82 17.89
CA PRO A 372 -7.35 -9.73 17.30
C PRO A 372 -6.55 -8.49 17.75
N SER A 373 -7.05 -7.67 18.70
CA SER A 373 -6.45 -6.38 19.07
C SER A 373 -5.03 -6.51 19.66
N LEU A 374 -4.75 -7.62 20.29
CA LEU A 374 -3.47 -7.86 20.99
C LEU A 374 -2.30 -8.22 20.07
N TYR A 375 -2.54 -8.58 18.79
CA TYR A 375 -1.49 -9.09 17.91
C TYR A 375 -0.56 -8.02 17.35
N ALA A 376 0.69 -8.41 17.08
CA ALA A 376 1.65 -7.54 16.39
C ALA A 376 1.23 -7.24 14.93
N ALA A 377 0.56 -8.17 14.28
CA ALA A 377 0.09 -8.01 12.91
C ALA A 377 -1.15 -7.10 12.79
N SER A 378 -1.92 -6.93 13.86
CA SER A 378 -3.04 -5.97 13.92
C SER A 378 -2.55 -4.54 14.11
N TYR A 379 -3.21 -3.57 13.46
CA TYR A 379 -3.03 -2.14 13.74
C TYR A 379 -4.17 -1.67 14.64
N THR A 380 -3.89 -1.55 15.93
CA THR A 380 -4.90 -1.44 16.98
C THR A 380 -5.19 0.00 17.32
N ALA A 381 -6.46 0.37 17.25
CA ALA A 381 -7.00 1.71 17.41
C ALA A 381 -7.52 1.97 18.83
N GLY A 382 -6.94 2.91 19.55
CA GLY A 382 -7.51 3.49 20.77
C GLY A 382 -8.42 4.68 20.47
N ALA A 383 -9.37 4.98 21.37
CA ALA A 383 -10.36 6.05 21.21
C ALA A 383 -9.99 7.31 21.99
N LEU A 384 -9.95 8.45 21.27
CA LEU A 384 -9.89 9.80 21.87
C LEU A 384 -11.28 10.41 22.02
N ASN A 385 -11.43 11.31 22.98
CA ASN A 385 -12.55 12.24 22.99
C ASN A 385 -12.42 13.18 21.79
N THR A 386 -13.42 13.19 20.94
CA THR A 386 -13.40 13.92 19.67
C THR A 386 -13.14 15.41 19.88
N GLY A 387 -12.17 15.97 19.15
CA GLY A 387 -11.75 17.37 19.26
C GLY A 387 -10.79 17.67 20.40
N THR A 388 -10.33 16.64 21.13
CA THR A 388 -9.31 16.78 22.18
C THR A 388 -8.28 15.66 22.12
N ASP A 389 -7.06 15.92 22.61
CA ASP A 389 -6.02 14.89 22.74
C ASP A 389 -6.14 14.11 24.07
N THR A 390 -7.38 13.86 24.53
CA THR A 390 -7.66 13.12 25.76
C THR A 390 -8.20 11.73 25.45
N ILE A 391 -7.60 10.70 26.03
CA ILE A 391 -8.09 9.32 25.89
C ILE A 391 -9.49 9.16 26.44
N ALA A 392 -10.39 8.51 25.72
CA ALA A 392 -11.73 8.17 26.21
C ALA A 392 -11.61 7.20 27.40
N GLY A 393 -12.45 7.42 28.44
CA GLY A 393 -12.35 6.64 29.67
C GLY A 393 -12.54 5.14 29.47
N PHE A 394 -13.32 4.73 28.49
CA PHE A 394 -13.58 3.34 28.14
C PHE A 394 -12.47 2.70 27.29
N SER A 395 -11.62 3.49 26.60
CA SER A 395 -10.61 2.93 25.69
C SER A 395 -9.66 1.99 26.42
N SER A 396 -9.55 0.75 25.95
CA SER A 396 -8.63 -0.25 26.50
C SER A 396 -7.17 0.19 26.34
N ARG A 397 -6.32 -0.21 27.30
CA ARG A 397 -4.91 0.21 27.45
C ARG A 397 -4.01 -1.01 27.62
N GLY A 398 -2.78 -0.88 27.11
CA GLY A 398 -1.73 -1.86 27.32
C GLY A 398 -1.11 -1.80 28.73
N PRO A 399 -0.01 -2.55 28.96
CA PRO A 399 0.59 -3.49 28.02
C PRO A 399 -0.25 -4.78 27.84
N VAL A 400 -0.06 -5.50 26.73
CA VAL A 400 -0.65 -6.81 26.53
C VAL A 400 0.05 -7.81 27.46
N THR A 401 -0.72 -8.46 28.34
CA THR A 401 -0.18 -9.41 29.31
C THR A 401 -0.71 -10.84 29.14
N VAL A 402 -1.85 -11.00 28.46
CA VAL A 402 -2.53 -12.29 28.30
C VAL A 402 -1.76 -13.31 27.45
N ASP A 403 -0.88 -12.84 26.56
CA ASP A 403 0.03 -13.68 25.75
C ASP A 403 1.48 -13.65 26.27
N GLY A 404 1.74 -12.97 27.38
CA GLY A 404 3.06 -12.82 27.99
C GLY A 404 4.02 -11.90 27.23
N SER A 405 3.59 -11.22 26.15
CA SER A 405 4.47 -10.41 25.30
C SER A 405 4.91 -9.08 25.92
N GLY A 406 4.10 -8.51 26.81
CA GLY A 406 4.32 -7.15 27.31
C GLY A 406 4.18 -6.05 26.24
N ARG A 407 3.60 -6.38 25.08
CA ARG A 407 3.51 -5.50 23.91
C ARG A 407 2.73 -4.23 24.21
N ILE A 408 3.25 -3.09 23.75
CA ILE A 408 2.55 -1.81 23.83
C ILE A 408 1.34 -1.85 22.88
N LYS A 409 0.17 -1.52 23.42
CA LYS A 409 -1.09 -1.33 22.70
C LYS A 409 -1.91 -0.23 23.40
N PRO A 410 -2.79 0.51 22.70
CA PRO A 410 -3.03 0.48 21.25
C PRO A 410 -1.77 0.88 20.45
N ASP A 411 -1.78 0.67 19.12
CA ASP A 411 -0.70 1.17 18.27
C ASP A 411 -0.83 2.68 18.03
N ILE A 412 -2.06 3.16 17.82
CA ILE A 412 -2.38 4.55 17.50
C ILE A 412 -3.77 4.91 18.02
N THR A 413 -4.10 6.20 18.13
CA THR A 413 -5.42 6.66 18.56
C THR A 413 -6.09 7.56 17.53
N ALA A 414 -7.44 7.57 17.55
CA ALA A 414 -8.27 8.42 16.71
C ALA A 414 -9.53 8.85 17.46
N PRO A 415 -10.29 9.87 16.95
CA PRO A 415 -11.61 10.25 17.51
C PRO A 415 -12.55 9.05 17.63
N GLY A 416 -13.10 8.84 18.83
CA GLY A 416 -13.95 7.68 19.11
C GLY A 416 -15.14 8.00 19.99
N THR A 417 -15.43 9.29 20.26
CA THR A 417 -16.63 9.69 21.04
C THR A 417 -17.54 10.58 20.22
N SER A 418 -18.84 10.38 20.37
CA SER A 418 -19.90 11.15 19.69
C SER A 418 -19.68 11.24 18.17
N THR A 419 -19.13 10.18 17.57
CA THR A 419 -18.91 10.10 16.13
C THR A 419 -20.23 9.88 15.43
N ARG A 420 -20.69 10.87 14.63
CA ARG A 420 -21.88 10.77 13.81
C ARG A 420 -21.55 10.06 12.50
N SER A 421 -22.36 9.05 12.14
CA SER A 421 -22.23 8.33 10.88
C SER A 421 -23.56 7.72 10.44
N ALA A 422 -23.57 7.01 9.31
CA ALA A 422 -24.74 6.34 8.75
C ALA A 422 -25.28 5.23 9.68
N THR A 423 -26.56 4.94 9.62
CA THR A 423 -27.19 3.79 10.31
C THR A 423 -28.06 2.97 9.37
N ASN A 424 -28.45 1.77 9.79
CA ASN A 424 -29.28 0.88 8.98
C ASN A 424 -30.79 1.18 9.04
N ALA A 425 -31.25 2.20 9.80
CA ALA A 425 -32.67 2.44 9.99
C ALA A 425 -33.38 2.88 8.70
N THR A 426 -32.77 3.79 7.93
CA THR A 426 -33.23 4.20 6.58
C THR A 426 -32.05 4.55 5.70
N ASP A 427 -32.28 4.81 4.41
CA ASP A 427 -31.22 5.21 3.48
C ASP A 427 -30.63 6.60 3.73
N SER A 428 -31.18 7.37 4.65
CA SER A 428 -30.77 8.74 5.02
C SER A 428 -30.64 8.97 6.53
N SER A 429 -30.54 7.90 7.32
CA SER A 429 -30.51 7.99 8.79
C SER A 429 -29.07 8.01 9.31
N TYR A 430 -28.82 8.87 10.29
CA TYR A 430 -27.54 9.04 10.95
C TYR A 430 -27.71 8.99 12.47
N ALA A 431 -26.67 8.54 13.17
CA ALA A 431 -26.61 8.57 14.63
C ALA A 431 -25.17 8.78 15.11
N SER A 432 -25.03 9.20 16.38
CA SER A 432 -23.73 9.40 17.02
C SER A 432 -23.47 8.31 18.04
N TYR A 433 -22.34 7.65 17.94
CA TYR A 433 -21.92 6.60 18.88
C TYR A 433 -20.51 6.86 19.43
N SER A 434 -20.17 6.15 20.50
CA SER A 434 -18.86 6.22 21.15
C SER A 434 -18.31 4.81 21.35
N GLY A 435 -17.03 4.60 21.07
CA GLY A 435 -16.32 3.33 21.20
C GLY A 435 -15.00 3.36 20.45
N THR A 436 -14.12 2.43 20.76
CA THR A 436 -12.95 2.16 19.90
C THR A 436 -13.35 1.69 18.52
N SER A 437 -14.55 1.14 18.38
CA SER A 437 -15.22 0.84 17.10
C SER A 437 -15.38 2.07 16.20
N MET A 438 -15.51 3.29 16.76
CA MET A 438 -15.63 4.52 16.01
C MET A 438 -14.26 5.13 15.69
N ALA A 439 -13.24 4.85 16.49
CA ALA A 439 -11.85 5.23 16.23
C ALA A 439 -11.22 4.40 15.08
N THR A 440 -11.52 3.11 15.04
CA THR A 440 -11.00 2.15 14.05
C THR A 440 -11.21 2.60 12.59
N PRO A 441 -12.42 2.98 12.14
CA PRO A 441 -12.64 3.43 10.78
C PRO A 441 -11.96 4.76 10.44
N HIS A 442 -11.71 5.66 11.40
CA HIS A 442 -10.90 6.85 11.17
C HIS A 442 -9.47 6.45 10.75
N ILE A 443 -8.88 5.46 11.42
CA ILE A 443 -7.54 4.98 11.08
C ILE A 443 -7.54 4.22 9.76
N ALA A 444 -8.55 3.39 9.49
CA ALA A 444 -8.70 2.69 8.22
C ALA A 444 -8.84 3.66 7.04
N GLY A 445 -9.63 4.73 7.22
CA GLY A 445 -9.78 5.79 6.22
C GLY A 445 -8.51 6.62 6.05
N ALA A 446 -7.78 6.94 7.13
CA ALA A 446 -6.47 7.60 7.04
C ALA A 446 -5.45 6.75 6.27
N MET A 447 -5.43 5.42 6.48
CA MET A 447 -4.62 4.50 5.71
C MET A 447 -5.06 4.46 4.23
N ALA A 448 -6.36 4.55 3.96
CA ALA A 448 -6.87 4.63 2.59
C ALA A 448 -6.45 5.94 1.90
N LEU A 449 -6.42 7.06 2.61
CA LEU A 449 -5.87 8.32 2.11
C LEU A 449 -4.36 8.21 1.81
N LEU A 450 -3.59 7.58 2.72
CA LEU A 450 -2.17 7.30 2.50
C LEU A 450 -1.96 6.45 1.24
N PHE A 451 -2.70 5.36 1.08
CA PHE A 451 -2.59 4.47 -0.08
C PHE A 451 -3.07 5.11 -1.39
N SER A 452 -3.97 6.07 -1.33
CA SER A 452 -4.38 6.87 -2.49
C SER A 452 -3.27 7.81 -2.93
N ALA A 453 -2.59 8.45 -1.97
CA ALA A 453 -1.47 9.36 -2.22
C ALA A 453 -0.15 8.61 -2.54
N ARG A 454 0.03 7.42 -1.97
CA ARG A 454 1.25 6.62 -2.02
C ARG A 454 0.93 5.16 -2.37
N PRO A 455 0.43 4.87 -3.59
CA PRO A 455 -0.02 3.52 -3.97
C PRO A 455 1.11 2.47 -3.94
N GLU A 456 2.36 2.88 -4.07
CA GLU A 456 3.53 2.02 -3.90
C GLU A 456 3.65 1.42 -2.49
N LEU A 457 3.00 1.99 -1.49
CA LEU A 457 3.05 1.50 -0.11
C LEU A 457 2.10 0.33 0.15
N LYS A 458 1.12 0.07 -0.72
CA LYS A 458 0.11 -0.98 -0.54
C LYS A 458 0.69 -2.37 -0.32
N HIS A 459 1.86 -2.66 -0.89
CA HIS A 459 2.52 -3.97 -0.73
C HIS A 459 3.35 -4.10 0.55
N ASN A 460 3.66 -2.99 1.22
CA ASN A 460 4.56 -2.96 2.38
C ASN A 460 3.84 -2.45 3.63
N ILE A 461 3.05 -3.33 4.24
CA ILE A 461 2.22 -3.01 5.41
C ILE A 461 3.06 -2.48 6.58
N SER A 462 4.23 -3.06 6.83
CA SER A 462 5.10 -2.61 7.92
C SER A 462 5.59 -1.18 7.71
N PHE A 463 5.99 -0.83 6.49
CA PHE A 463 6.43 0.52 6.18
C PHE A 463 5.26 1.52 6.22
N SER A 464 4.08 1.13 5.70
CA SER A 464 2.87 1.97 5.76
C SER A 464 2.47 2.29 7.19
N ARG A 465 2.55 1.31 8.10
CA ARG A 465 2.34 1.52 9.55
C ARG A 465 3.38 2.48 10.12
N THR A 466 4.66 2.28 9.81
CA THR A 466 5.74 3.17 10.25
C THR A 466 5.52 4.62 9.79
N GLN A 467 5.00 4.84 8.58
CA GLN A 467 4.63 6.19 8.12
C GLN A 467 3.51 6.80 8.96
N MET A 468 2.47 6.04 9.27
CA MET A 468 1.37 6.48 10.14
C MET A 468 1.86 6.76 11.57
N ASP A 469 2.69 5.87 12.11
CA ASP A 469 3.23 5.93 13.47
C ASP A 469 4.13 7.18 13.66
N ASN A 470 5.05 7.40 12.72
CA ASN A 470 5.97 8.55 12.76
C ASN A 470 5.27 9.90 12.55
N ALA A 471 4.12 9.88 11.88
CA ALA A 471 3.32 11.07 11.60
C ALA A 471 2.32 11.39 12.71
N ALA A 472 2.07 10.46 13.63
CA ALA A 472 1.09 10.64 14.68
C ALA A 472 1.47 11.82 15.61
N VAL A 473 0.48 12.60 16.00
CA VAL A 473 0.65 13.66 16.99
C VAL A 473 0.86 13.01 18.35
N PHE A 474 2.11 13.02 18.82
CA PHE A 474 2.47 12.35 20.06
C PHE A 474 1.76 12.95 21.27
N ILE A 475 1.16 12.09 22.08
CA ILE A 475 0.49 12.46 23.34
C ILE A 475 1.19 11.72 24.48
N SER A 476 1.83 12.46 25.37
CA SER A 476 2.57 11.92 26.50
C SER A 476 1.63 11.34 27.58
N SER A 477 1.98 10.17 28.12
CA SER A 477 1.30 9.61 29.29
C SER A 477 2.27 8.72 30.07
N THR A 478 2.30 8.87 31.39
CA THR A 478 3.04 7.98 32.30
C THR A 478 2.16 6.86 32.86
N GLN A 479 0.87 6.89 32.59
CA GLN A 479 -0.04 5.83 32.97
C GLN A 479 0.35 4.52 32.24
N CYS A 480 0.22 3.39 32.92
CA CYS A 480 0.54 2.05 32.40
C CYS A 480 2.03 1.84 32.05
N GLY A 481 2.93 2.58 32.68
CA GLY A 481 4.35 2.23 32.77
C GLY A 481 5.27 2.72 31.65
N THR A 482 4.76 3.39 30.61
CA THR A 482 5.58 3.92 29.50
C THR A 482 5.27 5.39 29.24
N ALA A 483 6.30 6.22 29.08
CA ALA A 483 6.14 7.68 28.90
C ALA A 483 6.45 8.16 27.47
N GLY A 484 7.28 7.44 26.72
CA GLY A 484 7.72 7.82 25.38
C GLY A 484 6.79 7.37 24.28
N PRO A 485 7.05 7.77 23.01
CA PRO A 485 6.39 7.19 21.85
C PRO A 485 7.01 5.82 21.51
N PRO A 486 6.20 4.72 21.36
CA PRO A 486 4.80 4.65 21.76
C PRO A 486 4.61 4.46 23.27
N ASN A 487 3.37 4.72 23.79
CA ASN A 487 3.01 4.42 25.17
C ASN A 487 1.72 3.59 25.25
N ASN A 488 1.49 2.96 26.40
CA ASN A 488 0.39 2.00 26.61
C ASN A 488 -1.02 2.64 26.68
N VAL A 489 -1.15 3.96 26.51
CA VAL A 489 -2.42 4.70 26.56
C VAL A 489 -2.79 5.21 25.17
N TYR A 490 -1.85 5.80 24.46
CA TYR A 490 -2.07 6.47 23.18
C TYR A 490 -1.34 5.80 22.00
N GLY A 491 -0.54 4.75 22.26
CA GLY A 491 0.38 4.24 21.24
C GLY A 491 1.35 5.32 20.78
N TRP A 492 1.46 5.49 19.46
CA TRP A 492 2.26 6.56 18.86
C TRP A 492 1.62 7.95 19.00
N GLY A 493 0.32 8.01 19.30
CA GLY A 493 -0.42 9.27 19.48
C GLY A 493 -1.69 9.35 18.63
N ARG A 494 -2.17 10.56 18.37
CA ARG A 494 -3.34 10.80 17.51
C ARG A 494 -2.94 10.71 16.04
N VAL A 495 -3.75 9.99 15.26
CA VAL A 495 -3.56 9.91 13.79
C VAL A 495 -3.61 11.31 13.16
N ASP A 496 -2.67 11.57 12.26
CA ASP A 496 -2.61 12.76 11.41
C ASP A 496 -2.51 12.32 9.94
N ALA A 497 -3.63 12.39 9.24
CA ALA A 497 -3.71 11.91 7.87
C ALA A 497 -2.83 12.73 6.90
N LEU A 498 -2.68 14.04 7.16
CA LEU A 498 -1.84 14.90 6.33
C LEU A 498 -0.35 14.61 6.56
N ALA A 499 0.08 14.57 7.80
CA ALA A 499 1.46 14.30 8.14
C ALA A 499 1.90 12.89 7.68
N ALA A 500 0.99 11.90 7.67
CA ALA A 500 1.25 10.53 7.23
C ALA A 500 1.64 10.43 5.75
N LEU A 501 1.26 11.40 4.91
CA LEU A 501 1.69 11.42 3.52
C LEU A 501 3.21 11.60 3.37
N GLY A 502 3.86 12.14 4.41
CA GLY A 502 5.29 12.40 4.44
C GLY A 502 5.70 13.67 3.67
N PRO A 503 6.96 14.07 3.77
CA PRO A 503 7.46 15.21 2.99
C PRO A 503 7.39 14.87 1.49
N GLY A 504 6.69 15.68 0.73
CA GLY A 504 6.49 15.50 -0.72
C GLY A 504 5.02 15.40 -1.16
N CYS A 505 4.08 15.22 -0.23
CA CYS A 505 2.64 15.26 -0.52
C CYS A 505 1.96 16.56 -0.06
N THR A 506 2.70 17.53 0.44
CA THR A 506 2.16 18.89 0.68
C THR A 506 1.94 19.59 -0.67
N PRO A 507 0.88 20.40 -0.83
CA PRO A 507 0.73 21.23 -2.03
C PRO A 507 1.86 22.23 -2.03
N GLY A 508 2.74 22.06 -2.96
CA GLY A 508 3.87 22.97 -3.14
C GLY A 508 5.21 22.26 -3.23
N TRP A 509 6.06 22.85 -3.99
CA TRP A 509 7.44 22.43 -4.14
C TRP A 509 8.26 22.90 -2.94
N SER A 510 9.08 22.05 -2.37
CA SER A 510 10.11 22.45 -1.42
C SER A 510 11.48 22.43 -2.09
N ALA A 511 12.37 23.33 -1.67
CA ALA A 511 13.73 23.33 -2.15
C ALA A 511 14.48 22.10 -1.61
N GLY A 512 15.06 21.31 -2.51
CA GLY A 512 16.03 20.27 -2.17
C GLY A 512 17.44 20.86 -2.00
N PRO A 513 18.43 20.04 -1.65
CA PRO A 513 19.82 20.47 -1.62
C PRO A 513 20.29 20.83 -3.03
N SER A 514 21.09 21.89 -3.14
CA SER A 514 21.67 22.30 -4.40
C SER A 514 22.58 21.21 -4.97
N LEU A 515 22.59 21.07 -6.31
CA LEU A 515 23.61 20.31 -7.01
C LEU A 515 25.02 20.79 -6.60
N PRO A 516 26.03 19.92 -6.60
CA PRO A 516 27.41 20.30 -6.30
C PRO A 516 27.99 21.40 -7.21
N SER A 517 27.41 21.56 -8.39
CA SER A 517 27.75 22.62 -9.35
C SER A 517 26.49 23.14 -10.03
N VAL A 518 26.48 24.40 -10.41
CA VAL A 518 25.45 24.95 -11.31
C VAL A 518 25.46 24.14 -12.59
N GLY A 519 24.29 23.63 -13.00
CA GLY A 519 24.25 22.71 -14.15
C GLY A 519 22.99 22.89 -14.99
N VAL A 520 23.18 22.76 -16.30
CA VAL A 520 22.12 22.69 -17.30
C VAL A 520 22.32 21.44 -18.17
N ARG A 521 21.25 20.99 -18.84
CA ARG A 521 21.26 19.86 -19.78
C ARG A 521 21.63 18.49 -19.18
N LEU A 522 21.46 18.34 -17.84
CA LEU A 522 21.59 17.06 -17.17
C LEU A 522 20.36 16.18 -17.45
N VAL A 523 20.57 14.89 -17.29
CA VAL A 523 19.47 13.91 -17.29
C VAL A 523 19.34 13.27 -15.91
N GLY A 524 18.18 13.42 -15.30
CA GLY A 524 17.85 12.75 -14.05
C GLY A 524 17.45 11.29 -14.28
N VAL A 525 17.96 10.39 -13.46
CA VAL A 525 17.64 8.95 -13.48
C VAL A 525 17.44 8.47 -12.04
N HIS A 526 16.23 7.97 -11.73
CA HIS A 526 16.04 7.16 -10.53
C HIS A 526 16.60 5.76 -10.81
N PHE A 527 17.38 5.22 -9.88
CA PHE A 527 18.04 3.93 -10.04
C PHE A 527 17.44 2.92 -9.05
N ASN A 528 16.63 1.99 -9.56
CA ASN A 528 15.93 1.00 -8.73
C ASN A 528 16.87 0.04 -7.99
N GLY A 529 18.08 -0.16 -8.53
CA GLY A 529 19.07 -1.05 -7.92
C GLY A 529 19.54 -0.63 -6.51
N ASN A 530 19.39 0.67 -6.14
CA ASN A 530 19.73 1.15 -4.79
C ASN A 530 18.79 2.25 -4.25
N GLY A 531 17.75 2.63 -5.00
CA GLY A 531 16.77 3.66 -4.59
C GLY A 531 17.31 5.09 -4.62
N LEU A 532 18.48 5.34 -5.21
CA LEU A 532 19.08 6.66 -5.29
C LEU A 532 18.77 7.33 -6.64
N PHE A 533 19.01 8.64 -6.70
CA PHE A 533 18.80 9.43 -7.92
C PHE A 533 20.14 9.91 -8.47
N TYR A 534 20.29 9.84 -9.78
CA TYR A 534 21.54 10.21 -10.47
C TYR A 534 21.32 11.36 -11.47
N GLY A 535 22.23 12.36 -11.43
CA GLY A 535 22.35 13.40 -12.45
C GLY A 535 23.45 13.00 -13.43
N MET A 536 23.08 12.74 -14.68
CA MET A 536 23.99 12.27 -15.72
C MET A 536 24.28 13.35 -16.74
N GLY A 537 25.57 13.58 -17.02
CA GLY A 537 26.03 14.57 -18.00
C GLY A 537 25.75 16.01 -17.64
N GLY A 538 25.58 16.86 -18.66
CA GLY A 538 25.33 18.28 -18.51
C GLY A 538 26.60 19.15 -18.52
N ARG A 539 26.40 20.44 -18.28
CA ARG A 539 27.47 21.47 -18.30
C ARG A 539 27.17 22.59 -17.31
N SER A 540 28.20 23.29 -16.87
CA SER A 540 28.06 24.42 -15.94
C SER A 540 27.76 25.76 -16.61
N SER A 541 27.98 25.89 -17.93
CA SER A 541 27.70 27.07 -18.75
C SER A 541 27.63 26.71 -20.24
N ASP A 542 27.34 27.69 -21.10
CA ASP A 542 27.37 27.50 -22.57
C ASP A 542 28.78 27.62 -23.18
N THR A 543 29.79 27.89 -22.37
CA THR A 543 31.20 28.04 -22.84
C THR A 543 31.78 26.66 -23.12
N ALA A 544 32.52 26.54 -24.21
CA ALA A 544 33.28 25.32 -24.54
C ALA A 544 34.21 24.92 -23.38
N GLY A 545 34.22 23.62 -23.03
CA GLY A 545 34.99 23.09 -21.91
C GLY A 545 34.30 23.15 -20.55
N SER A 546 33.02 23.58 -20.48
CA SER A 546 32.22 23.63 -19.25
C SER A 546 31.48 22.31 -18.97
N ASP A 547 31.71 21.27 -19.80
CA ASP A 547 31.05 19.99 -19.70
C ASP A 547 31.43 19.27 -18.39
N PHE A 548 30.45 18.62 -17.75
CA PHE A 548 30.71 17.84 -16.55
C PHE A 548 31.47 16.57 -16.90
N THR A 549 32.36 16.17 -16.01
CA THR A 549 33.24 15.00 -16.18
C THR A 549 32.80 13.79 -15.37
N HIS A 550 31.90 13.97 -14.39
CA HIS A 550 31.49 12.94 -13.44
C HIS A 550 29.97 12.92 -13.26
N PRO A 551 29.36 11.75 -12.96
CA PRO A 551 27.99 11.67 -12.50
C PRO A 551 27.81 12.31 -11.11
N PHE A 552 26.59 12.77 -10.83
CA PHE A 552 26.14 13.18 -9.49
C PHE A 552 25.17 12.15 -8.94
N GLU A 553 25.24 11.88 -7.64
CA GLU A 553 24.33 10.98 -6.92
C GLU A 553 23.62 11.75 -5.81
N TYR A 554 22.29 11.65 -5.76
CA TYR A 554 21.46 12.19 -4.68
C TYR A 554 20.93 11.05 -3.84
N ASN A 555 21.16 11.12 -2.53
CA ASN A 555 20.62 10.20 -1.55
C ASN A 555 19.47 10.88 -0.79
N PRO A 556 18.20 10.44 -0.99
CA PRO A 556 17.05 11.04 -0.31
C PRO A 556 17.07 10.78 1.21
N GLY A 557 17.70 9.68 1.68
CA GLY A 557 17.80 9.37 3.10
C GLY A 557 18.70 10.33 3.87
N THR A 558 19.77 10.84 3.22
CA THR A 558 20.69 11.85 3.81
C THR A 558 20.42 13.27 3.31
N ASN A 559 19.51 13.41 2.34
CA ASN A 559 19.18 14.66 1.66
C ASN A 559 20.42 15.39 1.12
N ALA A 560 21.35 14.64 0.49
CA ALA A 560 22.63 15.18 0.04
C ALA A 560 23.03 14.66 -1.35
N TRP A 561 23.74 15.54 -2.10
CA TRP A 561 24.37 15.21 -3.35
C TRP A 561 25.85 14.85 -3.14
N THR A 562 26.34 13.90 -3.91
CA THR A 562 27.78 13.55 -4.02
C THR A 562 28.18 13.48 -5.48
N THR A 563 29.44 13.92 -5.78
CA THR A 563 30.05 13.72 -7.08
C THR A 563 30.73 12.34 -7.08
N LYS A 564 30.44 11.53 -8.10
CA LYS A 564 31.00 10.18 -8.25
C LYS A 564 32.42 10.24 -8.80
N ALA A 565 33.20 9.18 -8.59
CA ALA A 565 34.59 9.10 -9.08
C ALA A 565 34.65 8.67 -10.55
N ALA A 566 33.63 7.95 -11.06
CA ALA A 566 33.59 7.53 -12.46
C ALA A 566 33.69 8.74 -13.40
N THR A 567 34.51 8.65 -14.44
CA THR A 567 34.72 9.72 -15.43
C THR A 567 34.04 9.35 -16.75
N TYR A 568 33.30 10.30 -17.34
CA TYR A 568 32.69 10.10 -18.66
C TYR A 568 33.76 9.82 -19.74
N PRO A 569 33.43 9.04 -20.80
CA PRO A 569 34.38 8.68 -21.84
C PRO A 569 34.93 9.87 -22.63
N ASP A 570 34.16 10.94 -22.73
CA ASP A 570 34.51 12.19 -23.39
C ASP A 570 33.61 13.34 -22.86
N ASN A 571 33.76 14.54 -23.45
CA ASN A 571 32.98 15.74 -23.07
C ASN A 571 31.62 15.90 -23.79
N GLN A 572 31.20 14.93 -24.62
CA GLN A 572 29.93 15.00 -25.35
C GLN A 572 28.78 14.49 -24.49
N VAL A 573 28.52 15.17 -23.39
CA VAL A 573 27.62 14.71 -22.32
C VAL A 573 26.35 15.56 -22.16
N ASN A 574 26.11 16.55 -23.03
CA ASN A 574 24.88 17.34 -23.01
C ASN A 574 23.79 16.69 -23.86
N ASN A 575 22.56 16.79 -23.42
CA ASN A 575 21.38 16.31 -24.15
C ASN A 575 21.40 14.79 -24.43
N MET A 576 22.03 14.00 -23.57
CA MET A 576 21.99 12.54 -23.67
C MET A 576 20.59 11.98 -23.38
N ALA A 577 20.32 10.77 -23.85
CA ALA A 577 19.21 9.95 -23.42
C ALA A 577 19.72 8.94 -22.37
N CYS A 578 19.42 9.16 -21.10
CA CYS A 578 19.88 8.25 -20.03
C CYS A 578 18.69 7.62 -19.30
N ARG A 579 18.71 6.29 -19.14
CA ARG A 579 17.72 5.52 -18.38
C ARG A 579 18.35 4.28 -17.75
N GLU A 580 17.75 3.81 -16.67
CA GLU A 580 18.10 2.52 -16.09
C GLU A 580 17.58 1.37 -16.96
N LEU A 581 18.44 0.37 -17.20
CA LEU A 581 18.10 -0.88 -17.88
C LEU A 581 18.75 -2.05 -17.12
N LEU A 582 18.07 -3.21 -17.17
CA LEU A 582 18.55 -4.46 -16.61
C LEU A 582 19.27 -5.29 -17.69
N GLU A 583 20.51 -5.66 -17.46
CA GLU A 583 21.30 -6.52 -18.35
C GLU A 583 21.84 -7.70 -17.55
N SER A 584 21.45 -8.92 -17.93
CA SER A 584 21.92 -10.16 -17.29
C SER A 584 21.81 -10.15 -15.75
N GLY A 585 20.71 -9.60 -15.22
CA GLY A 585 20.44 -9.51 -13.78
C GLY A 585 21.12 -8.33 -13.07
N THR A 586 21.88 -7.50 -13.78
CA THR A 586 22.52 -6.29 -13.22
C THR A 586 21.88 -5.04 -13.77
N HIS A 587 21.55 -4.09 -12.88
CA HIS A 587 21.05 -2.78 -13.24
C HIS A 587 22.17 -1.84 -13.64
N TYR A 588 22.01 -1.10 -14.74
CA TYR A 588 22.93 -0.09 -15.25
C TYR A 588 22.18 1.17 -15.68
N ILE A 589 22.80 2.34 -15.59
CA ILE A 589 22.31 3.55 -16.26
C ILE A 589 22.97 3.61 -17.64
N TYR A 590 22.16 3.39 -18.69
CA TYR A 590 22.57 3.54 -20.07
C TYR A 590 22.41 4.97 -20.53
N CYS A 591 23.42 5.53 -21.17
CA CYS A 591 23.41 6.88 -21.75
C CYS A 591 23.77 6.82 -23.23
N VAL A 592 22.98 7.51 -24.04
CA VAL A 592 23.05 7.46 -25.51
C VAL A 592 23.20 8.86 -26.07
N GLY A 593 24.09 9.01 -27.03
CA GLY A 593 24.28 10.26 -27.75
C GLY A 593 24.95 11.36 -26.92
N GLY A 594 24.63 12.59 -27.26
CA GLY A 594 25.10 13.80 -26.61
C GLY A 594 26.00 14.68 -27.48
N SER A 595 26.28 15.90 -27.01
CA SER A 595 27.22 16.85 -27.62
C SER A 595 28.07 17.53 -26.57
N ALA A 596 29.21 18.11 -26.97
CA ALA A 596 29.96 19.01 -26.09
C ALA A 596 29.38 20.43 -26.06
N ALA A 597 29.70 21.19 -25.02
CA ALA A 597 29.34 22.60 -24.92
C ALA A 597 29.89 23.39 -26.12
N GLY A 598 29.05 24.16 -26.80
CA GLY A 598 29.39 24.94 -27.97
C GLY A 598 29.67 24.11 -29.26
N ALA A 599 29.50 22.80 -29.25
CA ALA A 599 29.75 21.96 -30.42
C ALA A 599 28.56 22.01 -31.40
N THR A 600 28.88 21.85 -32.67
CA THR A 600 27.93 21.69 -33.80
C THR A 600 27.80 20.24 -34.24
N THR A 601 28.41 19.28 -33.52
CA THR A 601 28.38 17.86 -33.77
C THR A 601 27.90 17.11 -32.53
N ALA A 602 27.25 15.97 -32.73
CA ALA A 602 26.85 15.02 -31.70
C ALA A 602 27.63 13.73 -31.79
N THR A 603 27.47 12.84 -30.84
CA THR A 603 28.08 11.50 -30.87
C THR A 603 27.00 10.43 -30.90
N PRO A 604 27.13 9.33 -31.69
CA PRO A 604 26.27 8.16 -31.63
C PRO A 604 26.65 7.20 -30.49
N ARG A 605 27.60 7.58 -29.65
CA ARG A 605 28.14 6.76 -28.56
C ARG A 605 27.05 6.31 -27.60
N VAL A 606 27.19 5.05 -27.13
CA VAL A 606 26.46 4.49 -26.02
C VAL A 606 27.44 4.05 -24.93
N PHE A 607 27.17 4.40 -23.69
CA PHE A 607 27.88 3.86 -22.53
C PHE A 607 26.88 3.48 -21.44
N ARG A 608 27.34 2.66 -20.49
CA ARG A 608 26.60 2.33 -19.29
C ARG A 608 27.42 2.63 -18.04
N TYR A 609 26.75 3.13 -17.03
CA TYR A 609 27.29 3.39 -15.70
C TYR A 609 26.74 2.36 -14.71
N ASN A 610 27.60 1.77 -13.92
CA ASN A 610 27.26 0.88 -12.82
C ASN A 610 27.42 1.63 -11.49
N PRO A 611 26.31 2.04 -10.84
CA PRO A 611 26.37 2.74 -9.56
C PRO A 611 26.97 1.93 -8.41
N ALA A 612 26.85 0.60 -8.43
CA ALA A 612 27.36 -0.26 -7.36
C ALA A 612 28.90 -0.34 -7.36
N THR A 613 29.53 -0.24 -8.54
CA THR A 613 31.00 -0.28 -8.68
C THR A 613 31.60 1.08 -8.99
N ASP A 614 30.78 2.10 -9.16
CA ASP A 614 31.16 3.46 -9.61
C ASP A 614 32.03 3.41 -10.86
N ALA A 615 31.61 2.68 -11.90
CA ALA A 615 32.36 2.47 -13.11
C ALA A 615 31.53 2.69 -14.38
N ILE A 616 32.15 3.33 -15.40
CA ILE A 616 31.56 3.52 -16.73
C ILE A 616 32.24 2.55 -17.71
N SER A 617 31.45 1.92 -18.58
CA SER A 617 31.90 1.06 -19.64
C SER A 617 31.21 1.38 -20.98
N ALA A 618 31.99 1.24 -22.07
CA ALA A 618 31.43 1.43 -23.41
C ALA A 618 30.44 0.32 -23.79
N VAL A 619 29.44 0.66 -24.59
CA VAL A 619 28.50 -0.27 -25.23
C VAL A 619 28.85 -0.31 -26.73
N SER A 620 28.98 -1.50 -27.29
CA SER A 620 29.53 -1.68 -28.65
C SER A 620 28.54 -1.30 -29.78
N ALA A 621 27.25 -1.21 -29.50
CA ALA A 621 26.23 -0.80 -30.48
C ALA A 621 25.99 0.71 -30.42
N PRO A 622 26.58 1.51 -31.33
CA PRO A 622 26.29 2.94 -31.39
C PRO A 622 24.83 3.18 -31.78
N TRP A 623 24.29 4.32 -31.36
CA TRP A 623 22.93 4.71 -31.76
C TRP A 623 22.89 5.07 -33.25
N PRO A 624 22.03 4.39 -34.05
CA PRO A 624 22.00 4.59 -35.50
C PRO A 624 21.07 5.74 -35.92
N GLY A 625 20.48 6.48 -34.95
CA GLY A 625 19.49 7.53 -35.23
C GLY A 625 19.91 8.61 -36.21
N ASP A 626 21.21 8.70 -36.49
CA ASP A 626 21.80 9.47 -37.57
C ASP A 626 23.10 8.82 -38.02
N SER A 627 23.17 8.42 -39.29
CA SER A 627 24.37 7.82 -39.89
C SER A 627 25.58 8.74 -39.90
N ASN A 628 25.42 10.04 -39.69
CA ASN A 628 26.46 11.05 -39.74
C ASN A 628 26.99 11.45 -38.34
N GLY A 629 26.39 10.97 -37.26
CA GLY A 629 26.78 11.31 -35.88
C GLY A 629 26.50 12.76 -35.49
N THR A 630 25.44 13.36 -36.04
CA THR A 630 25.08 14.76 -35.80
C THR A 630 23.78 14.94 -35.04
N THR A 631 23.03 13.85 -34.81
CA THR A 631 21.68 13.89 -34.19
C THR A 631 21.72 13.71 -32.69
N LEU A 632 21.11 14.63 -31.94
CA LEU A 632 20.81 14.49 -30.52
C LEU A 632 19.52 13.69 -30.33
N PRO A 633 19.46 12.80 -29.31
CA PRO A 633 18.21 12.10 -28.96
C PRO A 633 17.08 13.08 -28.63
N GLY A 634 15.87 12.80 -29.13
CA GLY A 634 14.66 13.57 -28.84
C GLY A 634 14.05 13.20 -27.49
N GLY A 635 12.82 12.69 -27.51
CA GLY A 635 12.16 12.12 -26.35
C GLY A 635 12.66 10.71 -26.06
N PHE A 636 12.73 10.29 -24.79
CA PHE A 636 13.15 8.95 -24.45
C PHE A 636 12.51 8.41 -23.16
N THR A 637 12.28 7.10 -23.15
CA THR A 637 11.70 6.38 -22.01
C THR A 637 12.01 4.90 -22.11
N VAL A 638 11.62 4.12 -21.08
CA VAL A 638 11.78 2.67 -21.05
C VAL A 638 10.41 1.99 -21.08
N PHE A 639 10.29 0.94 -21.88
CA PHE A 639 9.17 0.02 -21.88
C PHE A 639 9.68 -1.42 -22.02
N ASN A 640 9.21 -2.33 -21.15
CA ASN A 640 9.64 -3.73 -21.12
C ASN A 640 11.17 -3.89 -21.19
N ASN A 641 11.89 -3.14 -20.35
CA ASN A 641 13.34 -3.13 -20.28
C ASN A 641 14.07 -2.78 -21.60
N ASN A 642 13.40 -2.10 -22.53
CA ASN A 642 14.00 -1.55 -23.74
C ASN A 642 13.97 -0.02 -23.68
N LEU A 643 15.05 0.62 -24.09
CA LEU A 643 15.10 2.07 -24.25
C LEU A 643 14.48 2.46 -25.60
N TYR A 644 13.52 3.36 -25.56
CA TYR A 644 12.93 3.98 -26.76
C TYR A 644 13.39 5.42 -26.89
N ILE A 645 13.76 5.83 -28.12
CA ILE A 645 14.11 7.21 -28.49
C ILE A 645 13.16 7.62 -29.62
N LEU A 646 12.44 8.73 -29.43
CA LEU A 646 11.44 9.26 -30.34
C LEU A 646 11.92 10.61 -30.88
N GLY A 647 12.06 10.76 -32.19
CA GLY A 647 12.55 11.96 -32.84
C GLY A 647 14.00 12.29 -32.47
N GLY A 648 14.41 13.51 -32.71
CA GLY A 648 15.75 14.00 -32.41
C GLY A 648 16.02 15.37 -33.05
N PHE A 649 17.21 15.89 -32.78
CA PHE A 649 17.70 17.13 -33.38
C PHE A 649 19.03 16.89 -34.12
N ASP A 650 18.99 16.93 -35.44
CA ASP A 650 20.18 16.97 -36.27
C ASP A 650 20.82 18.37 -36.22
N ILE A 651 21.91 18.49 -35.50
CA ILE A 651 22.59 19.77 -35.27
C ILE A 651 23.18 20.33 -36.59
N ALA A 652 23.73 19.44 -37.43
CA ALA A 652 24.38 19.85 -38.68
C ALA A 652 23.36 20.27 -39.73
N ALA A 653 22.23 19.55 -39.86
CA ALA A 653 21.15 19.93 -40.78
C ALA A 653 20.26 21.02 -40.24
N GLY A 654 20.34 21.35 -38.94
CA GLY A 654 19.44 22.32 -38.30
C GLY A 654 17.97 21.93 -38.40
N SER A 655 17.67 20.64 -38.29
CA SER A 655 16.32 20.08 -38.46
C SER A 655 15.98 19.01 -37.42
N ALA A 656 14.68 18.79 -37.16
CA ALA A 656 14.21 17.70 -36.33
C ALA A 656 14.01 16.41 -37.13
N THR A 657 14.11 15.27 -36.49
CA THR A 657 13.77 13.93 -37.02
C THR A 657 12.44 13.44 -36.46
N ASN A 658 11.86 12.40 -37.09
CA ASN A 658 10.60 11.79 -36.65
C ASN A 658 10.69 10.29 -36.42
N THR A 659 11.90 9.69 -36.51
CA THR A 659 12.13 8.27 -36.34
C THR A 659 11.95 7.80 -34.90
N ILE A 660 11.54 6.54 -34.73
CA ILE A 660 11.44 5.87 -33.41
C ILE A 660 12.43 4.72 -33.39
N TRP A 661 13.28 4.69 -32.38
CA TRP A 661 14.30 3.68 -32.19
C TRP A 661 14.12 2.93 -30.87
N GLN A 662 14.35 1.62 -30.89
CA GLN A 662 14.33 0.75 -29.71
C GLN A 662 15.70 0.12 -29.53
N PHE A 663 16.25 0.20 -28.32
CA PHE A 663 17.47 -0.50 -27.90
C PHE A 663 17.13 -1.62 -26.92
N ASN A 664 17.64 -2.82 -27.20
CA ASN A 664 17.53 -3.97 -26.31
C ASN A 664 18.88 -4.23 -25.61
N PRO A 665 18.97 -4.05 -24.27
CA PRO A 665 20.24 -4.23 -23.56
C PRO A 665 20.72 -5.69 -23.52
N ALA A 666 19.81 -6.67 -23.54
CA ALA A 666 20.18 -8.09 -23.47
C ALA A 666 20.86 -8.59 -24.77
N THR A 667 20.46 -8.04 -25.93
CA THR A 667 21.03 -8.40 -27.22
C THR A 667 22.02 -7.38 -27.77
N ASN A 668 22.10 -6.20 -27.13
CA ASN A 668 22.89 -5.05 -27.56
C ASN A 668 22.57 -4.63 -29.01
N VAL A 669 21.26 -4.61 -29.37
CA VAL A 669 20.79 -4.32 -30.72
C VAL A 669 19.80 -3.15 -30.72
N TRP A 670 19.99 -2.28 -31.73
CA TRP A 670 19.03 -1.22 -32.08
C TRP A 670 18.07 -1.70 -33.16
N THR A 671 16.81 -1.33 -33.04
CA THR A 671 15.76 -1.62 -34.04
C THR A 671 15.02 -0.33 -34.35
N GLN A 672 15.00 0.11 -35.60
CA GLN A 672 14.12 1.18 -36.03
C GLN A 672 12.68 0.65 -36.14
N LYS A 673 11.75 1.38 -35.58
CA LYS A 673 10.34 1.05 -35.63
C LYS A 673 9.74 1.52 -36.96
N ALA A 674 8.66 0.83 -37.43
CA ALA A 674 7.95 1.24 -38.63
C ALA A 674 7.10 2.49 -38.41
N ALA A 675 6.56 2.67 -37.20
CA ALA A 675 5.87 3.90 -36.81
C ALA A 675 6.86 5.06 -36.70
N VAL A 676 6.41 6.24 -37.09
CA VAL A 676 7.16 7.51 -36.98
C VAL A 676 6.28 8.55 -36.32
N LEU A 677 6.88 9.55 -35.67
CA LEU A 677 6.14 10.71 -35.19
C LEU A 677 5.43 11.41 -36.38
N PRO A 678 4.15 11.80 -36.25
CA PRO A 678 3.41 12.48 -37.32
C PRO A 678 4.08 13.78 -37.79
N VAL A 679 4.83 14.42 -36.87
CA VAL A 679 5.59 15.65 -37.14
C VAL A 679 6.99 15.50 -36.55
N PRO A 680 8.07 15.86 -37.27
CA PRO A 680 9.43 15.85 -36.73
C PRO A 680 9.54 16.76 -35.50
N ARG A 681 10.18 16.27 -34.43
CA ARG A 681 10.35 16.99 -33.15
C ARG A 681 11.68 16.64 -32.51
N GLY A 682 12.33 17.67 -31.91
CA GLY A 682 13.39 17.49 -30.93
C GLY A 682 12.93 17.85 -29.52
N TYR A 683 13.73 17.55 -28.52
CA TYR A 683 13.52 17.93 -27.11
C TYR A 683 12.10 17.63 -26.58
N ILE A 684 11.63 16.41 -26.77
CA ILE A 684 10.25 15.98 -26.52
C ILE A 684 10.11 15.47 -25.09
N PRO A 685 9.28 16.08 -24.24
CA PRO A 685 8.85 15.47 -22.97
C PRO A 685 8.20 14.12 -23.24
N THR A 686 8.76 13.04 -22.69
CA THR A 686 8.35 11.66 -23.01
C THR A 686 8.38 10.79 -21.77
N THR A 687 7.31 10.01 -21.55
CA THR A 687 7.23 9.03 -20.45
C THR A 687 6.40 7.81 -20.85
N THR A 688 6.52 6.73 -20.07
CA THR A 688 5.72 5.51 -20.22
C THR A 688 4.66 5.44 -19.14
N ILE A 689 3.39 5.19 -19.51
CA ILE A 689 2.30 4.90 -18.56
C ILE A 689 1.66 3.59 -18.99
N GLY A 690 1.69 2.59 -18.12
CA GLY A 690 1.20 1.25 -18.43
C GLY A 690 1.96 0.64 -19.62
N SER A 691 1.23 0.30 -20.69
CA SER A 691 1.79 -0.30 -21.90
C SER A 691 2.05 0.69 -23.05
N LEU A 692 1.89 1.99 -22.82
CA LEU A 692 1.95 3.02 -23.85
C LEU A 692 3.01 4.09 -23.51
N ILE A 693 3.59 4.69 -24.54
CA ILE A 693 4.55 5.79 -24.45
C ILE A 693 3.85 7.08 -24.87
N TYR A 694 3.89 8.10 -24.02
CA TYR A 694 3.24 9.39 -24.21
C TYR A 694 4.26 10.50 -24.43
N THR A 695 3.92 11.47 -25.29
CA THR A 695 4.70 12.67 -25.52
C THR A 695 3.84 13.92 -25.31
N GLY A 696 4.44 15.02 -24.87
CA GLY A 696 3.75 16.31 -24.71
C GLY A 696 4.55 17.44 -25.34
N GLY A 697 4.10 17.99 -26.49
CA GLY A 697 4.82 19.05 -27.17
C GLY A 697 6.11 18.60 -27.84
N GLY A 698 7.21 19.30 -27.56
CA GLY A 698 8.50 19.18 -28.21
C GLY A 698 8.79 20.39 -29.09
N SER A 699 10.02 20.49 -29.61
CA SER A 699 10.42 21.62 -30.46
C SER A 699 10.41 21.21 -31.93
N ALA A 700 9.71 21.98 -32.76
CA ALA A 700 9.91 22.00 -34.21
C ALA A 700 11.24 22.73 -34.50
N ILE A 701 11.99 22.23 -35.44
CA ILE A 701 13.29 22.80 -35.78
C ILE A 701 13.37 22.96 -37.30
N SER A 702 13.60 24.16 -37.78
CA SER A 702 13.74 24.50 -39.20
C SER A 702 14.81 25.54 -39.38
N GLY A 703 15.83 25.24 -40.21
CA GLY A 703 16.95 26.16 -40.44
C GLY A 703 17.70 26.54 -39.15
N GLY A 704 17.73 25.61 -38.16
CA GLY A 704 18.36 25.85 -36.84
C GLY A 704 17.50 26.70 -35.87
N VAL A 705 16.33 27.14 -36.27
CA VAL A 705 15.39 27.90 -35.42
C VAL A 705 14.48 26.86 -34.69
N LEU A 706 14.46 26.93 -33.36
CA LEU A 706 13.58 26.11 -32.53
C LEU A 706 12.28 26.87 -32.24
N THR A 707 11.16 26.18 -32.43
CA THR A 707 9.83 26.67 -32.09
C THR A 707 9.09 25.59 -31.29
N ASP A 708 8.66 25.94 -30.08
CA ASP A 708 7.94 25.00 -29.23
C ASP A 708 6.55 24.68 -29.79
N ALA A 709 6.08 23.46 -29.57
CA ALA A 709 4.83 22.96 -30.10
C ALA A 709 3.91 22.44 -28.98
N THR A 710 2.63 22.29 -29.32
CA THR A 710 1.61 21.72 -28.42
C THR A 710 1.18 20.32 -28.81
N ASP A 711 1.56 19.83 -30.00
CA ASP A 711 1.17 18.50 -30.48
C ASP A 711 1.63 17.42 -29.50
N SER A 712 0.74 16.51 -29.15
CA SER A 712 1.00 15.45 -28.21
C SER A 712 0.57 14.10 -28.80
N PHE A 713 1.35 13.06 -28.57
CA PHE A 713 1.17 11.76 -29.20
C PHE A 713 1.23 10.62 -28.18
N VAL A 714 0.59 9.51 -28.54
CA VAL A 714 0.72 8.23 -27.84
C VAL A 714 1.25 7.17 -28.81
N TYR A 715 2.31 6.49 -28.43
CA TYR A 715 2.89 5.38 -29.18
C TYR A 715 2.63 4.07 -28.45
N ASN A 716 2.13 3.08 -29.18
CA ASN A 716 2.00 1.70 -28.71
C ASN A 716 3.20 0.88 -29.19
N PRO A 717 4.18 0.57 -28.31
CA PRO A 717 5.39 -0.15 -28.73
C PRO A 717 5.15 -1.62 -29.09
N THR A 718 4.05 -2.21 -28.63
CA THR A 718 3.68 -3.60 -28.94
C THR A 718 3.04 -3.72 -30.33
N ALA A 719 2.12 -2.80 -30.65
CA ALA A 719 1.44 -2.78 -31.95
C ALA A 719 2.24 -2.01 -33.03
N ASP A 720 3.29 -1.30 -32.65
CA ASP A 720 4.07 -0.38 -33.48
C ASP A 720 3.19 0.65 -34.20
N THR A 721 2.31 1.31 -33.44
CA THR A 721 1.38 2.32 -33.94
C THR A 721 1.43 3.60 -33.12
N ILE A 722 1.16 4.74 -33.75
CA ILE A 722 1.12 6.03 -33.09
C ILE A 722 -0.24 6.70 -33.31
N GLY A 723 -0.75 7.38 -32.28
CA GLY A 723 -1.98 8.16 -32.28
C GLY A 723 -1.78 9.56 -31.74
N THR A 724 -2.74 10.43 -32.00
CA THR A 724 -2.79 11.78 -31.43
C THR A 724 -3.61 11.78 -30.15
N ILE A 725 -3.17 12.53 -29.16
CA ILE A 725 -3.88 12.81 -27.89
C ILE A 725 -4.17 14.29 -27.77
N ALA A 726 -4.88 14.70 -26.72
CA ALA A 726 -5.11 16.13 -26.44
C ALA A 726 -3.78 16.88 -26.41
N SER A 727 -3.74 18.03 -27.06
CA SER A 727 -2.54 18.88 -27.08
C SER A 727 -2.23 19.45 -25.71
N ILE A 728 -0.94 19.50 -25.33
CA ILE A 728 -0.51 20.16 -24.11
C ILE A 728 -0.91 21.65 -24.16
N PRO A 729 -1.46 22.22 -23.08
CA PRO A 729 -2.02 23.58 -23.09
C PRO A 729 -1.03 24.66 -23.50
N ARG A 730 0.22 24.50 -23.07
CA ARG A 730 1.31 25.43 -23.36
C ARG A 730 2.31 24.81 -24.33
N ALA A 731 2.69 25.56 -25.38
CA ALA A 731 3.78 25.14 -26.25
C ALA A 731 5.06 24.95 -25.45
N THR A 732 5.60 23.72 -25.46
CA THR A 732 6.72 23.37 -24.60
C THR A 732 7.69 22.41 -25.29
N GLY A 733 8.97 22.58 -24.99
CA GLY A 733 10.09 21.76 -25.40
C GLY A 733 11.24 21.95 -24.42
N GLU A 734 12.38 21.32 -24.65
CA GLU A 734 13.57 21.43 -23.81
C GLU A 734 13.37 21.09 -22.33
N THR A 735 12.40 20.22 -22.04
CA THR A 735 12.13 19.70 -20.71
C THR A 735 11.91 18.18 -20.76
N ARG A 736 11.59 17.61 -19.64
CA ARG A 736 11.33 16.16 -19.49
C ARG A 736 9.95 15.93 -18.92
N ALA A 737 9.44 14.72 -19.16
CA ALA A 737 8.25 14.23 -18.50
C ALA A 737 8.60 13.08 -17.55
N LEU A 738 7.77 12.94 -16.54
CA LEU A 738 7.78 11.77 -15.66
C LEU A 738 6.35 11.25 -15.46
N THR A 739 6.26 9.99 -15.06
CA THR A 739 4.97 9.39 -14.66
C THR A 739 4.82 9.48 -13.15
N PHE A 740 3.71 10.04 -12.71
CA PHE A 740 3.35 10.10 -11.30
C PHE A 740 1.84 9.87 -11.14
N ASN A 741 1.45 8.93 -10.31
CA ASN A 741 0.04 8.53 -10.06
C ASN A 741 -0.76 8.24 -11.34
N GLY A 742 -0.14 7.60 -12.34
CA GLY A 742 -0.81 7.29 -13.62
C GLY A 742 -0.95 8.49 -14.57
N LEU A 743 -0.48 9.67 -14.19
CA LEU A 743 -0.45 10.89 -15.00
C LEU A 743 0.93 11.10 -15.61
N MET A 744 1.00 11.75 -16.78
CA MET A 744 2.22 12.32 -17.33
C MET A 744 2.39 13.74 -16.81
N LEU A 745 3.45 14.00 -16.07
CA LEU A 745 3.79 15.36 -15.62
C LEU A 745 4.89 15.95 -16.51
N VAL A 746 4.65 17.14 -17.05
CA VAL A 746 5.62 17.97 -17.81
C VAL A 746 5.91 19.22 -16.98
N MET A 747 7.16 19.44 -16.61
CA MET A 747 7.54 20.50 -15.68
C MET A 747 8.47 21.50 -16.38
N GLY A 748 8.08 22.77 -16.35
CA GLY A 748 8.88 23.85 -16.93
C GLY A 748 9.04 23.72 -18.45
N GLY A 749 10.24 24.05 -18.92
CA GLY A 749 10.56 24.03 -20.35
C GLY A 749 10.03 25.23 -21.13
N GLY A 750 10.23 25.20 -22.44
CA GLY A 750 9.75 26.21 -23.37
C GLY A 750 10.75 27.31 -23.70
N ARG A 751 10.64 27.83 -24.93
CA ARG A 751 11.42 28.97 -25.44
C ARG A 751 10.58 30.20 -25.76
N THR A 752 9.25 30.05 -25.79
CA THR A 752 8.33 31.19 -26.02
C THR A 752 8.03 31.86 -24.68
N ALA A 753 7.96 33.15 -24.62
CA ALA A 753 7.77 33.89 -23.37
C ALA A 753 6.50 33.48 -22.61
N PRO A 754 6.53 33.31 -21.27
CA PRO A 754 7.71 33.41 -20.41
C PRO A 754 8.58 32.13 -20.52
N ASN A 755 9.83 32.30 -20.89
CA ASN A 755 10.76 31.21 -21.12
C ASN A 755 12.03 31.36 -20.25
N PRO A 756 12.49 30.33 -19.52
CA PRO A 756 11.77 29.07 -19.29
C PRO A 756 10.54 29.25 -18.40
N SER A 757 9.60 28.30 -18.44
CA SER A 757 8.40 28.30 -17.59
C SER A 757 8.66 27.62 -16.24
N ASN A 758 7.80 27.90 -15.28
CA ASN A 758 7.70 27.13 -14.04
C ASN A 758 6.38 26.32 -13.94
N GLU A 759 5.58 26.30 -15.00
CA GLU A 759 4.30 25.58 -15.07
C GLU A 759 4.50 24.07 -15.00
N VAL A 760 3.54 23.38 -14.40
CA VAL A 760 3.47 21.92 -14.34
C VAL A 760 2.17 21.49 -15.00
N ASP A 761 2.29 20.84 -16.14
CA ASP A 761 1.15 20.29 -16.88
C ASP A 761 1.02 18.79 -16.60
N ALA A 762 -0.19 18.35 -16.24
CA ALA A 762 -0.51 16.95 -15.98
C ALA A 762 -1.50 16.42 -17.02
N TYR A 763 -1.14 15.36 -17.71
CA TYR A 763 -2.01 14.65 -18.65
C TYR A 763 -2.58 13.39 -18.03
N ASP A 764 -3.90 13.23 -18.11
CA ASP A 764 -4.62 12.03 -17.70
C ASP A 764 -5.00 11.18 -18.92
N PRO A 765 -4.37 9.99 -19.09
CA PRO A 765 -4.72 9.09 -20.19
C PRO A 765 -6.16 8.56 -20.15
N GLY A 766 -6.76 8.45 -18.96
CA GLY A 766 -8.11 7.93 -18.78
C GLY A 766 -9.19 8.87 -19.32
N THR A 767 -8.95 10.17 -19.22
CA THR A 767 -9.87 11.22 -19.68
C THR A 767 -9.41 11.90 -20.96
N ASN A 768 -8.18 11.67 -21.41
CA ASN A 768 -7.51 12.37 -22.51
C ASN A 768 -7.52 13.90 -22.32
N THR A 769 -7.22 14.38 -21.12
CA THR A 769 -7.23 15.82 -20.77
C THR A 769 -5.94 16.24 -20.08
N TRP A 770 -5.61 17.53 -20.19
CA TRP A 770 -4.53 18.19 -19.45
C TRP A 770 -5.09 19.07 -18.36
N THR A 771 -4.40 19.13 -17.23
CA THR A 771 -4.65 20.05 -16.11
C THR A 771 -3.36 20.77 -15.74
N VAL A 772 -3.46 22.04 -15.35
CA VAL A 772 -2.32 22.80 -14.84
C VAL A 772 -2.26 22.64 -13.32
N ASN A 773 -1.12 22.17 -12.82
CA ASN A 773 -0.85 21.96 -11.40
C ASN A 773 -0.06 23.11 -10.78
N SER A 774 0.19 23.04 -9.46
CA SER A 774 1.02 24.03 -8.76
C SER A 774 2.40 24.16 -9.41
N PRO A 775 2.82 25.38 -9.76
CA PRO A 775 4.07 25.61 -10.48
C PRO A 775 5.28 25.29 -9.61
N VAL A 776 6.39 24.88 -10.22
CA VAL A 776 7.67 24.76 -9.52
C VAL A 776 8.15 26.15 -9.03
N PRO A 777 8.89 26.22 -7.88
CA PRO A 777 9.28 27.51 -7.29
C PRO A 777 10.15 28.39 -8.16
N ALA A 778 10.79 27.82 -9.16
CA ALA A 778 11.68 28.53 -10.09
C ALA A 778 11.38 28.15 -11.53
N PHE A 779 11.67 29.03 -12.45
CA PHE A 779 11.65 28.74 -13.87
C PHE A 779 12.73 27.70 -14.20
N VAL A 780 12.36 26.62 -14.88
CA VAL A 780 13.24 25.48 -15.20
C VAL A 780 13.12 25.10 -16.67
N GLN A 781 14.27 24.66 -17.20
CA GLN A 781 14.41 24.23 -18.59
C GLN A 781 14.95 22.81 -18.69
#